data_50187208874933fe5522aaafdcd9a829
#
_entry.id   50187208874933fe5522aaafdcd9a829
#
_cell.length_a   1.000
_cell.length_b   1.000
_cell.length_c   1.000
_cell.angle_alpha   90.00
_cell.angle_beta   90.00
_cell.angle_gamma   90.00
#
_symmetry.space_group_name_H-M   'P 1'
#
loop_
_entity.id
_entity.type
_entity.pdbx_description
1 polymer ?
#
loop_
_entity_poly.entity_id
_entity_poly.type
_entity_poly.pdbx_seq_one_letter_code
_entity_poly.pdbx_strand_id
1 'polypeptide(L)'
;MAGVITWREQLALDSALRVVDRWPAIALDALSQAQRRQYFKRCEIVKAVLNGTPTKSVAATFGISQSHVYDLLRRTLASPPDQRPALRNGLVRGRRIRPYKRHKPLGQSSQGAAGAFTWLQHEAADVFAALDDQIRRSVRGMRHAEHVTCKGLHARLIQRLQDGGWSEADYPFTNASYAWESFRRWYVVRHAHHQRQSCARTTSEASGRHGTLSPAVAAPFREIQIDAWRIDAMFGLTLVHDTGYIERLEVARFWLLAAVDSQTTAVVAYRYGFNTQVTQDDLLDLLGALCQRWQPMTLTRPGLAYPSGSGLPSGLIDEAAYAAPTIICLDNAWAHQAHRVRQFVVQTMGGIFNCGHPRQPTARRLVETLFKRMAVAVHRLPNTTGSTPHDPRRLKNAKHHSGRDVSIDECRELLELVICDYNAAKPRADLRGASPLEQMRRACDAGYLIRQLGPAARHEGAAFTATRRVTIHASRSLGVKPWITLVYQRYRGPCLARYDGSPRVEVRYDTRDIRFLEVYTLAGTYLGPVEVQGTWRAFKHDARFRAQVCREAAQSKRRAGDPMNRYLNQLLEAPATPARALELHRLRELVSTSGPQPSKHTIDSNAAAPGTMAKPDPGTPARHKLQRLRWRPLERPPPTDRSAS
;
A
#
# COMPACT_ATOMS: atom_id res chain seq x y z
N MET A 1 13.97 38.24 -25.99
CA MET A 1 13.57 36.98 -26.72
C MET A 1 14.79 36.09 -26.76
N ALA A 2 14.79 34.97 -26.05
CA ALA A 2 15.88 34.02 -26.14
C ALA A 2 15.88 33.41 -27.56
N GLY A 3 16.96 33.62 -28.34
CA GLY A 3 17.11 33.17 -29.73
C GLY A 3 17.02 31.64 -29.84
N VAL A 4 16.59 31.16 -30.99
CA VAL A 4 16.58 29.71 -31.30
C VAL A 4 18.01 29.31 -31.58
N ILE A 5 18.54 28.31 -30.82
CA ILE A 5 19.84 27.71 -31.11
C ILE A 5 19.73 27.01 -32.46
N THR A 6 20.61 27.37 -33.40
CA THR A 6 20.62 26.77 -34.72
C THR A 6 21.13 25.33 -34.66
N TRP A 7 20.86 24.53 -35.72
CA TRP A 7 21.34 23.16 -35.76
C TRP A 7 22.88 23.06 -35.74
N ARG A 8 23.61 24.07 -36.25
CA ARG A 8 25.09 24.13 -36.22
C ARG A 8 25.60 24.40 -34.80
N GLU A 9 25.02 25.38 -34.12
CA GLU A 9 25.34 25.67 -32.72
C GLU A 9 25.02 24.49 -31.83
N GLN A 10 23.91 23.79 -32.08
CA GLN A 10 23.51 22.61 -31.31
C GLN A 10 24.53 21.47 -31.45
N LEU A 11 25.08 21.26 -32.69
CA LEU A 11 26.14 20.28 -32.93
C LEU A 11 27.52 20.70 -32.37
N ALA A 12 27.72 22.01 -32.17
CA ALA A 12 28.92 22.51 -31.50
C ALA A 12 28.82 22.31 -29.97
N LEU A 13 27.60 22.47 -29.40
CA LEU A 13 27.33 22.24 -28.00
C LEU A 13 27.35 20.75 -27.60
N ASP A 14 26.88 19.88 -28.49
CA ASP A 14 26.81 18.42 -28.26
C ASP A 14 27.18 17.67 -29.53
N SER A 15 28.42 17.27 -29.62
CA SER A 15 28.95 16.51 -30.76
C SER A 15 28.35 15.10 -30.89
N ALA A 16 27.79 14.53 -29.81
CA ALA A 16 27.12 13.22 -29.84
C ALA A 16 25.86 13.23 -30.71
N LEU A 17 25.25 14.40 -30.95
CA LEU A 17 24.08 14.56 -31.81
C LEU A 17 24.40 14.29 -33.31
N ARG A 18 25.66 14.17 -33.71
CA ARG A 18 26.03 13.79 -35.07
C ARG A 18 25.67 12.32 -35.38
N VAL A 19 25.60 11.47 -34.37
CA VAL A 19 25.32 10.04 -34.53
C VAL A 19 23.82 9.80 -34.46
N VAL A 20 23.11 9.81 -35.58
CA VAL A 20 21.64 9.64 -35.67
C VAL A 20 21.17 8.32 -35.05
N ASP A 21 22.00 7.27 -35.09
CA ASP A 21 21.65 5.96 -34.53
C ASP A 21 21.53 5.98 -32.99
N ARG A 22 22.20 6.92 -32.33
CA ARG A 22 22.10 7.15 -30.88
C ARG A 22 20.88 8.00 -30.45
N TRP A 23 20.16 8.58 -31.43
CA TRP A 23 18.96 9.35 -31.09
C TRP A 23 17.86 8.45 -30.55
N PRO A 24 17.07 8.91 -29.58
CA PRO A 24 15.97 8.15 -29.01
C PRO A 24 15.07 7.55 -30.10
N ALA A 25 14.74 6.27 -29.97
CA ALA A 25 13.85 5.58 -30.89
C ALA A 25 12.42 6.15 -30.82
N ILE A 26 11.69 6.04 -31.93
CA ILE A 26 10.26 6.36 -32.02
C ILE A 26 9.45 5.08 -32.20
N ALA A 27 8.19 5.09 -31.79
CA ALA A 27 7.26 3.99 -32.02
C ALA A 27 6.89 3.95 -33.52
N LEU A 28 7.56 3.08 -34.28
CA LEU A 28 7.30 2.92 -35.70
C LEU A 28 5.96 2.26 -36.00
N ASP A 29 5.44 1.47 -35.05
CA ASP A 29 4.16 0.78 -35.20
C ASP A 29 2.96 1.72 -35.29
N ALA A 30 3.11 2.93 -34.75
CA ALA A 30 2.10 3.98 -34.84
C ALA A 30 2.08 4.69 -36.22
N LEU A 31 3.01 4.37 -37.12
CA LEU A 31 3.13 5.01 -38.44
C LEU A 31 2.61 4.09 -39.54
N SER A 32 1.87 4.67 -40.51
CA SER A 32 1.49 3.96 -41.73
C SER A 32 2.71 3.55 -42.55
N GLN A 33 2.57 2.57 -43.44
CA GLN A 33 3.67 2.11 -44.28
C GLN A 33 4.29 3.23 -45.12
N ALA A 34 3.48 4.13 -45.67
CA ALA A 34 3.94 5.31 -46.40
C ALA A 34 4.74 6.27 -45.53
N GLN A 35 4.29 6.49 -44.27
CA GLN A 35 5.00 7.33 -43.32
C GLN A 35 6.33 6.71 -42.90
N ARG A 36 6.40 5.38 -42.71
CA ARG A 36 7.64 4.67 -42.39
C ARG A 36 8.67 4.82 -43.51
N ARG A 37 8.27 4.61 -44.80
CA ARG A 37 9.17 4.80 -45.96
C ARG A 37 9.73 6.22 -45.99
N GLN A 38 8.89 7.24 -45.81
CA GLN A 38 9.34 8.62 -45.80
C GLN A 38 10.24 8.95 -44.60
N TYR A 39 9.93 8.38 -43.43
CA TYR A 39 10.76 8.52 -42.23
C TYR A 39 12.16 7.98 -42.46
N PHE A 40 12.32 6.76 -43.00
CA PHE A 40 13.63 6.18 -43.28
C PHE A 40 14.40 7.00 -44.31
N LYS A 41 13.74 7.41 -45.40
CA LYS A 41 14.37 8.31 -46.41
C LYS A 41 14.91 9.59 -45.75
N ARG A 42 14.16 10.19 -44.83
CA ARG A 42 14.60 11.41 -44.12
C ARG A 42 15.72 11.13 -43.12
N CYS A 43 15.75 9.95 -42.49
CA CYS A 43 16.87 9.54 -41.67
C CYS A 43 18.16 9.49 -42.46
N GLU A 44 18.15 8.87 -43.65
CA GLU A 44 19.32 8.77 -44.51
C GLU A 44 19.80 10.14 -45.03
N ILE A 45 18.89 11.03 -45.38
CA ILE A 45 19.23 12.41 -45.77
C ILE A 45 19.98 13.12 -44.63
N VAL A 46 19.45 13.05 -43.40
CA VAL A 46 20.06 13.72 -42.23
C VAL A 46 21.39 13.04 -41.87
N LYS A 47 21.46 11.71 -41.89
CA LYS A 47 22.72 10.95 -41.69
C LYS A 47 23.82 11.39 -42.68
N ALA A 48 23.52 11.47 -43.97
CA ALA A 48 24.48 11.87 -44.97
C ALA A 48 25.09 13.24 -44.68
N VAL A 49 24.25 14.22 -44.30
CA VAL A 49 24.76 15.57 -43.97
C VAL A 49 25.57 15.56 -42.67
N LEU A 50 25.15 14.83 -41.64
CA LEU A 50 25.86 14.78 -40.37
C LEU A 50 27.19 14.01 -40.46
N ASN A 51 27.30 13.11 -41.43
CA ASN A 51 28.54 12.41 -41.79
C ASN A 51 29.49 13.25 -42.70
N GLY A 52 29.14 14.52 -42.98
CA GLY A 52 30.01 15.46 -43.66
C GLY A 52 29.73 15.65 -45.17
N THR A 53 28.72 14.96 -45.73
CA THR A 53 28.36 15.16 -47.14
C THR A 53 27.76 16.55 -47.36
N PRO A 54 28.21 17.36 -48.31
CA PRO A 54 27.68 18.68 -48.59
C PRO A 54 26.18 18.65 -48.90
N THR A 55 25.41 19.59 -48.33
CA THR A 55 23.94 19.63 -48.49
C THR A 55 23.48 19.69 -49.94
N LYS A 56 24.27 20.33 -50.82
CA LYS A 56 24.00 20.38 -52.27
C LYS A 56 24.09 18.98 -52.91
N SER A 57 25.11 18.21 -52.58
CA SER A 57 25.28 16.82 -53.04
C SER A 57 24.20 15.91 -52.54
N VAL A 58 23.84 16.01 -51.22
CA VAL A 58 22.73 15.23 -50.63
C VAL A 58 21.41 15.57 -51.32
N ALA A 59 21.14 16.85 -51.59
CA ALA A 59 19.95 17.27 -52.31
C ALA A 59 19.83 16.63 -53.69
N ALA A 60 20.94 16.62 -54.46
CA ALA A 60 21.02 15.99 -55.77
C ALA A 60 20.81 14.46 -55.69
N THR A 61 21.49 13.76 -54.78
CA THR A 61 21.39 12.30 -54.60
C THR A 61 19.97 11.84 -54.26
N PHE A 62 19.26 12.58 -53.42
CA PHE A 62 17.92 12.20 -52.98
C PHE A 62 16.77 12.82 -53.80
N GLY A 63 17.09 13.61 -54.84
CA GLY A 63 16.11 14.26 -55.72
C GLY A 63 15.20 15.27 -54.98
N ILE A 64 15.77 16.08 -54.07
CA ILE A 64 15.05 17.06 -53.25
C ILE A 64 15.74 18.43 -53.31
N SER A 65 15.03 19.48 -52.94
CA SER A 65 15.64 20.80 -52.87
C SER A 65 16.58 20.92 -51.65
N GLN A 66 17.64 21.71 -51.81
CA GLN A 66 18.57 22.02 -50.73
C GLN A 66 17.86 22.69 -49.55
N SER A 67 16.82 23.50 -49.81
CA SER A 67 15.98 24.07 -48.78
C SER A 67 15.28 23.01 -47.91
N HIS A 68 14.82 21.92 -48.55
CA HIS A 68 14.20 20.82 -47.80
C HIS A 68 15.21 20.07 -46.89
N VAL A 69 16.47 19.95 -47.34
CA VAL A 69 17.53 19.40 -46.46
C VAL A 69 17.72 20.29 -45.23
N TYR A 70 17.82 21.60 -45.42
CA TYR A 70 17.92 22.55 -44.29
C TYR A 70 16.69 22.53 -43.39
N ASP A 71 15.49 22.34 -43.93
CA ASP A 71 14.27 22.21 -43.12
C ASP A 71 14.27 20.97 -42.25
N LEU A 72 14.78 19.84 -42.77
CA LEU A 72 14.93 18.61 -42.00
C LEU A 72 15.93 18.79 -40.84
N LEU A 73 17.10 19.41 -41.12
CA LEU A 73 18.10 19.70 -40.07
C LEU A 73 17.53 20.65 -39.01
N ARG A 74 16.83 21.70 -39.44
CA ARG A 74 16.18 22.65 -38.54
C ARG A 74 15.09 21.99 -37.70
N ARG A 75 14.26 21.11 -38.28
CA ARG A 75 13.23 20.36 -37.57
C ARG A 75 13.78 19.39 -36.54
N THR A 76 14.92 18.79 -36.82
CA THR A 76 15.50 17.74 -35.96
C THR A 76 16.38 18.30 -34.86
N LEU A 77 17.20 19.30 -35.15
CA LEU A 77 18.29 19.74 -34.28
C LEU A 77 18.08 21.15 -33.69
N ALA A 78 17.44 22.08 -34.43
CA ALA A 78 17.24 23.42 -33.85
C ALA A 78 16.19 23.43 -32.77
N SER A 79 16.49 24.03 -31.61
CA SER A 79 15.58 24.15 -30.47
C SER A 79 15.76 25.47 -29.71
N PRO A 80 14.74 25.95 -28.97
CA PRO A 80 14.92 26.99 -27.96
C PRO A 80 15.96 26.55 -26.91
N PRO A 81 16.65 27.48 -26.23
CA PRO A 81 17.67 27.17 -25.23
C PRO A 81 17.19 26.33 -24.06
N ASP A 82 15.89 26.42 -23.75
CA ASP A 82 15.20 25.73 -22.67
C ASP A 82 14.60 24.38 -23.06
N GLN A 83 14.73 23.98 -24.35
CA GLN A 83 14.11 22.77 -24.89
C GLN A 83 15.15 21.88 -25.58
N ARG A 84 14.95 20.58 -25.48
CA ARG A 84 15.75 19.60 -26.20
C ARG A 84 15.37 19.55 -27.69
N PRO A 85 16.33 19.27 -28.60
CA PRO A 85 16.05 19.07 -30.01
C PRO A 85 15.03 17.93 -30.22
N ALA A 86 14.22 18.06 -31.28
CA ALA A 86 13.19 17.07 -31.59
C ALA A 86 13.73 15.74 -32.10
N LEU A 87 14.96 15.69 -32.58
CA LEU A 87 15.69 14.52 -33.07
C LEU A 87 14.82 13.68 -34.02
N ARG A 88 14.70 12.36 -33.80
CA ARG A 88 13.90 11.46 -34.66
C ARG A 88 12.42 11.87 -34.78
N ASN A 89 11.87 12.56 -33.81
CA ASN A 89 10.50 13.09 -33.90
C ASN A 89 10.34 14.15 -35.00
N GLY A 90 11.41 14.91 -35.29
CA GLY A 90 11.43 15.91 -36.37
C GLY A 90 11.36 15.29 -37.77
N LEU A 91 11.73 14.01 -37.92
CA LEU A 91 11.75 13.29 -39.19
C LEU A 91 10.37 12.74 -39.59
N VAL A 92 9.45 12.63 -38.66
CA VAL A 92 8.08 12.13 -38.92
C VAL A 92 7.26 13.23 -39.64
N ARG A 93 6.73 12.88 -40.84
CA ARG A 93 5.90 13.80 -41.62
C ARG A 93 4.59 14.10 -40.86
N GLY A 94 4.19 15.36 -40.84
CA GLY A 94 2.93 15.82 -40.18
C GLY A 94 3.00 15.87 -38.66
N ARG A 95 4.07 15.38 -38.02
CA ARG A 95 4.22 15.48 -36.57
C ARG A 95 4.58 16.90 -36.18
N ARG A 96 3.76 17.51 -35.31
CA ARG A 96 4.04 18.84 -34.76
C ARG A 96 5.14 18.70 -33.70
N ILE A 97 6.25 19.38 -33.89
CA ILE A 97 7.42 19.37 -32.99
C ILE A 97 7.50 20.59 -32.07
N ARG A 98 6.76 21.63 -32.39
CA ARG A 98 6.66 22.84 -31.56
C ARG A 98 5.19 23.15 -31.29
N PRO A 99 4.86 23.66 -30.09
CA PRO A 99 3.51 24.15 -29.82
C PRO A 99 3.19 25.32 -30.75
N TYR A 100 1.95 25.37 -31.20
CA TYR A 100 1.46 26.48 -31.98
C TYR A 100 1.30 27.72 -31.07
N LYS A 101 1.96 28.82 -31.39
CA LYS A 101 1.77 30.12 -30.73
C LYS A 101 0.96 31.02 -31.63
N ARG A 102 -0.19 31.46 -31.14
CA ARG A 102 -1.03 32.43 -31.85
C ARG A 102 -0.64 33.82 -31.38
N HIS A 103 -0.33 34.71 -32.33
CA HIS A 103 -0.02 36.11 -32.07
C HIS A 103 -1.12 37.04 -32.60
N LYS A 104 -2.08 36.55 -33.38
CA LYS A 104 -3.20 37.33 -33.89
C LYS A 104 -4.39 37.27 -32.93
N PRO A 105 -5.12 38.37 -32.73
CA PRO A 105 -6.32 38.39 -31.91
C PRO A 105 -7.35 37.36 -32.41
N LEU A 106 -8.22 36.94 -31.51
CA LEU A 106 -9.34 36.06 -31.83
C LEU A 106 -10.40 36.87 -32.53
N GLY A 107 -10.77 36.47 -33.75
CA GLY A 107 -11.93 37.05 -34.42
C GLY A 107 -13.23 36.61 -33.74
N GLN A 108 -14.29 37.36 -33.95
CA GLN A 108 -15.62 37.13 -33.35
C GLN A 108 -16.32 35.83 -33.81
N SER A 109 -15.75 35.05 -34.76
CA SER A 109 -16.33 33.80 -35.20
C SER A 109 -15.72 32.62 -34.44
N SER A 110 -16.57 31.68 -34.04
CA SER A 110 -16.18 30.40 -33.36
C SER A 110 -15.29 29.49 -34.19
N GLN A 111 -15.14 29.72 -35.47
CA GLN A 111 -14.23 29.03 -36.37
C GLN A 111 -12.82 29.62 -36.23
N GLY A 112 -11.90 28.83 -35.68
CA GLY A 112 -10.48 29.18 -35.60
C GLY A 112 -9.92 29.46 -34.20
N ALA A 113 -10.48 28.84 -33.17
CA ALA A 113 -10.00 28.92 -31.78
C ALA A 113 -8.65 28.22 -31.53
N ALA A 114 -7.99 27.68 -32.59
CA ALA A 114 -6.66 27.08 -32.46
C ALA A 114 -5.63 28.09 -31.92
N GLY A 115 -5.02 27.75 -30.77
CA GLY A 115 -4.04 28.64 -30.12
C GLY A 115 -4.64 29.77 -29.29
N ALA A 116 -5.96 29.79 -29.06
CA ALA A 116 -6.63 30.83 -28.24
C ALA A 116 -6.03 30.91 -26.83
N PHE A 117 -5.77 29.77 -26.20
CA PHE A 117 -5.17 29.75 -24.87
C PHE A 117 -3.71 30.26 -24.86
N THR A 118 -2.93 30.01 -25.92
CA THR A 118 -1.56 30.55 -26.02
C THR A 118 -1.56 32.03 -26.31
N TRP A 119 -2.56 32.53 -27.01
CA TRP A 119 -2.79 33.98 -27.15
C TRP A 119 -3.15 34.63 -25.81
N LEU A 120 -4.08 34.02 -25.04
CA LEU A 120 -4.43 34.47 -23.69
C LEU A 120 -3.21 34.51 -22.75
N GLN A 121 -2.34 33.52 -22.79
CA GLN A 121 -1.10 33.50 -22.01
C GLN A 121 -0.14 34.65 -22.38
N HIS A 122 -0.22 35.17 -23.59
CA HIS A 122 0.59 36.30 -24.06
C HIS A 122 -0.03 37.61 -23.62
N GLU A 123 -1.33 37.79 -23.79
CA GLU A 123 -2.03 39.05 -23.46
C GLU A 123 -2.13 39.27 -21.93
N ALA A 124 -2.38 38.20 -21.16
CA ALA A 124 -2.46 38.26 -19.69
C ALA A 124 -1.20 37.64 -19.03
N ALA A 125 -0.02 37.97 -19.55
CA ALA A 125 1.24 37.38 -19.14
C ALA A 125 1.55 37.55 -17.64
N ASP A 126 1.19 38.66 -17.07
CA ASP A 126 1.32 39.02 -15.66
C ASP A 126 0.46 38.13 -14.77
N VAL A 127 -0.80 37.85 -15.17
CA VAL A 127 -1.71 36.96 -14.47
C VAL A 127 -1.14 35.55 -14.46
N PHE A 128 -0.68 35.04 -15.61
CA PHE A 128 -0.09 33.72 -15.70
C PHE A 128 1.23 33.59 -14.93
N ALA A 129 2.06 34.64 -14.89
CA ALA A 129 3.27 34.68 -14.07
C ALA A 129 2.95 34.59 -12.58
N ALA A 130 1.93 35.30 -12.11
CA ALA A 130 1.50 35.27 -10.72
C ALA A 130 0.91 33.91 -10.33
N LEU A 131 0.15 33.25 -11.22
CA LEU A 131 -0.36 31.90 -10.99
C LEU A 131 0.78 30.84 -10.97
N ASP A 132 1.75 30.99 -11.85
CA ASP A 132 2.94 30.12 -11.87
C ASP A 132 3.79 30.24 -10.60
N ASP A 133 3.93 31.47 -10.07
CA ASP A 133 4.59 31.70 -8.79
C ASP A 133 3.84 31.02 -7.62
N GLN A 134 2.50 31.07 -7.62
CA GLN A 134 1.69 30.36 -6.63
C GLN A 134 1.88 28.84 -6.72
N ILE A 135 1.93 28.26 -7.93
CA ILE A 135 2.25 26.84 -8.13
C ILE A 135 3.64 26.53 -7.57
N ARG A 136 4.63 27.37 -7.89
CA ARG A 136 6.01 27.21 -7.42
C ARG A 136 6.11 27.23 -5.89
N ARG A 137 5.43 28.15 -5.22
CA ARG A 137 5.40 28.27 -3.75
C ARG A 137 4.73 27.06 -3.10
N SER A 138 3.61 26.63 -3.66
CA SER A 138 2.88 25.45 -3.19
C SER A 138 3.71 24.18 -3.30
N VAL A 139 4.41 23.98 -4.43
CA VAL A 139 5.27 22.80 -4.64
C VAL A 139 6.49 22.79 -3.71
N ARG A 140 7.03 23.98 -3.38
CA ARG A 140 8.18 24.08 -2.47
C ARG A 140 7.83 23.94 -0.99
N GLY A 141 6.55 23.83 -0.64
CA GLY A 141 6.10 23.67 0.75
C GLY A 141 6.53 24.84 1.65
N MET A 142 6.57 26.06 1.12
CA MET A 142 6.96 27.23 1.90
C MET A 142 5.96 27.46 3.04
N ARG A 143 6.46 27.75 4.25
CA ARG A 143 5.62 28.13 5.40
C ARG A 143 4.69 29.27 4.95
N HIS A 144 3.38 29.12 5.19
CA HIS A 144 2.31 30.03 4.76
C HIS A 144 1.92 29.98 3.26
N ALA A 145 2.40 28.99 2.46
CA ALA A 145 1.82 28.78 1.13
C ALA A 145 0.46 28.08 1.26
N GLU A 146 -0.60 28.71 0.78
CA GLU A 146 -1.91 28.07 0.66
C GLU A 146 -1.80 26.82 -0.21
N HIS A 147 -2.48 25.76 0.17
CA HIS A 147 -2.61 24.58 -0.67
C HIS A 147 -3.42 24.92 -1.92
N VAL A 148 -2.73 25.06 -3.04
CA VAL A 148 -3.31 25.52 -4.28
C VAL A 148 -3.81 24.34 -5.11
N THR A 149 -5.12 24.29 -5.34
CA THR A 149 -5.73 23.28 -6.23
C THR A 149 -5.84 23.84 -7.65
N CYS A 150 -5.84 22.92 -8.67
CA CYS A 150 -6.04 23.33 -10.07
C CYS A 150 -7.35 24.10 -10.28
N LYS A 151 -8.45 23.67 -9.61
CA LYS A 151 -9.74 24.38 -9.67
C LYS A 151 -9.68 25.76 -9.02
N GLY A 152 -9.01 25.87 -7.87
CA GLY A 152 -8.84 27.16 -7.19
C GLY A 152 -8.02 28.16 -8.02
N LEU A 153 -6.96 27.69 -8.70
CA LEU A 153 -6.18 28.56 -9.61
C LEU A 153 -6.95 28.97 -10.85
N HIS A 154 -7.77 28.08 -11.40
CA HIS A 154 -8.64 28.42 -12.53
C HIS A 154 -9.67 29.48 -12.13
N ALA A 155 -10.31 29.36 -10.98
CA ALA A 155 -11.20 30.37 -10.45
C ALA A 155 -10.49 31.73 -10.27
N ARG A 156 -9.26 31.73 -9.75
CA ARG A 156 -8.43 32.96 -9.63
C ARG A 156 -8.03 33.52 -10.98
N LEU A 157 -7.77 32.71 -12.00
CA LEU A 157 -7.56 33.20 -13.37
C LEU A 157 -8.77 33.96 -13.85
N ILE A 158 -9.96 33.38 -13.76
CA ILE A 158 -11.21 33.99 -14.22
C ILE A 158 -11.46 35.31 -13.48
N GLN A 159 -11.34 35.32 -12.17
CA GLN A 159 -11.52 36.53 -11.36
C GLN A 159 -10.53 37.62 -11.76
N ARG A 160 -9.24 37.31 -11.90
CA ARG A 160 -8.23 38.32 -12.28
C ARG A 160 -8.43 38.89 -13.69
N LEU A 161 -8.93 38.06 -14.62
CA LEU A 161 -9.28 38.55 -15.96
C LEU A 161 -10.47 39.49 -15.88
N GLN A 162 -11.51 39.20 -15.08
CA GLN A 162 -12.64 40.08 -14.84
C GLN A 162 -12.20 41.38 -14.18
N ASP A 163 -11.36 41.31 -13.14
CA ASP A 163 -10.80 42.51 -12.48
C ASP A 163 -9.95 43.36 -13.44
N GLY A 164 -9.33 42.70 -14.45
CA GLY A 164 -8.57 43.33 -15.53
C GLY A 164 -9.43 43.90 -16.68
N GLY A 165 -10.76 43.90 -16.54
CA GLY A 165 -11.68 44.50 -17.53
C GLY A 165 -12.05 43.55 -18.70
N TRP A 166 -11.74 42.26 -18.63
CA TRP A 166 -12.16 41.26 -19.64
C TRP A 166 -13.66 41.00 -19.51
N SER A 167 -14.37 41.04 -20.63
CA SER A 167 -15.82 40.94 -20.71
C SER A 167 -16.28 39.58 -21.26
N GLU A 168 -17.59 39.34 -21.26
CA GLU A 168 -18.19 38.12 -21.85
C GLU A 168 -17.93 37.99 -23.36
N ALA A 169 -17.56 39.05 -24.04
CA ALA A 169 -17.18 39.04 -25.45
C ALA A 169 -15.75 38.51 -25.67
N ASP A 170 -14.94 38.44 -24.61
CA ASP A 170 -13.54 38.06 -24.71
C ASP A 170 -13.33 36.58 -24.37
N TYR A 171 -12.33 35.97 -25.03
CA TYR A 171 -11.88 34.63 -24.60
C TYR A 171 -11.11 34.78 -23.27
N PRO A 172 -11.39 33.97 -22.24
CA PRO A 172 -12.07 32.65 -22.26
C PRO A 172 -13.59 32.70 -21.97
N PHE A 173 -14.22 33.86 -21.72
CA PHE A 173 -15.62 33.96 -21.32
C PHE A 173 -16.59 33.53 -22.45
N THR A 174 -16.20 33.67 -23.70
CA THR A 174 -16.93 33.14 -24.85
C THR A 174 -17.08 31.61 -24.89
N ASN A 175 -16.45 30.90 -23.97
CA ASN A 175 -16.49 29.47 -23.88
C ASN A 175 -17.15 29.02 -22.58
N ALA A 176 -18.18 28.16 -22.63
CA ALA A 176 -18.92 27.68 -21.47
C ALA A 176 -18.05 27.01 -20.38
N SER A 177 -16.88 26.49 -20.76
CA SER A 177 -15.93 25.90 -19.82
C SER A 177 -14.85 26.86 -19.33
N TYR A 178 -14.89 28.16 -19.75
CA TYR A 178 -13.86 29.15 -19.46
C TYR A 178 -12.44 28.65 -19.71
N ALA A 179 -12.25 27.91 -20.82
CA ALA A 179 -10.98 27.24 -21.19
C ALA A 179 -10.41 26.26 -20.15
N TRP A 180 -11.25 25.68 -19.29
CA TRP A 180 -10.84 24.78 -18.21
C TRP A 180 -9.85 23.70 -18.63
N GLU A 181 -10.11 22.97 -19.74
CA GLU A 181 -9.25 21.88 -20.16
C GLU A 181 -7.87 22.35 -20.63
N SER A 182 -7.80 23.52 -21.29
CA SER A 182 -6.54 24.15 -21.70
C SER A 182 -5.74 24.64 -20.49
N PHE A 183 -6.42 25.23 -19.51
CA PHE A 183 -5.82 25.62 -18.24
C PHE A 183 -5.33 24.43 -17.44
N ARG A 184 -6.11 23.36 -17.33
CA ARG A 184 -5.73 22.13 -16.66
C ARG A 184 -4.44 21.52 -17.23
N ARG A 185 -4.33 21.47 -18.58
CA ARG A 185 -3.11 21.00 -19.26
C ARG A 185 -1.91 21.90 -18.95
N TRP A 186 -2.09 23.20 -18.97
CA TRP A 186 -1.05 24.17 -18.60
C TRP A 186 -0.61 23.96 -17.13
N TYR A 187 -1.55 23.86 -16.20
CA TYR A 187 -1.27 23.62 -14.80
C TYR A 187 -0.45 22.34 -14.58
N VAL A 188 -0.84 21.22 -15.18
CA VAL A 188 -0.14 19.94 -15.04
C VAL A 188 1.32 20.06 -15.51
N VAL A 189 1.56 20.72 -16.63
CA VAL A 189 2.92 20.94 -17.17
C VAL A 189 3.74 21.82 -16.23
N ARG A 190 3.19 22.94 -15.74
CA ARG A 190 3.90 23.86 -14.84
C ARG A 190 4.16 23.23 -13.47
N HIS A 191 3.18 22.56 -12.91
CA HIS A 191 3.32 21.83 -11.65
C HIS A 191 4.41 20.75 -11.73
N ALA A 192 4.41 19.93 -12.78
CA ALA A 192 5.44 18.93 -13.01
C ALA A 192 6.83 19.56 -13.21
N HIS A 193 6.91 20.71 -13.88
CA HIS A 193 8.16 21.46 -14.04
C HIS A 193 8.73 21.90 -12.69
N HIS A 194 7.91 22.53 -11.84
CA HIS A 194 8.34 22.97 -10.51
C HIS A 194 8.66 21.81 -9.57
N GLN A 195 7.93 20.70 -9.66
CA GLN A 195 8.29 19.47 -8.93
C GLN A 195 9.66 18.95 -9.32
N ARG A 196 9.97 18.87 -10.63
CA ARG A 196 11.30 18.43 -11.09
C ARG A 196 12.40 19.36 -10.60
N GLN A 197 12.20 20.69 -10.61
CA GLN A 197 13.17 21.65 -10.10
C GLN A 197 13.34 21.53 -8.58
N SER A 198 12.28 21.26 -7.84
CA SER A 198 12.34 21.04 -6.39
C SER A 198 13.07 19.73 -6.07
N CYS A 199 12.79 18.66 -6.81
CA CYS A 199 13.49 17.39 -6.68
C CYS A 199 14.96 17.47 -7.12
N ALA A 200 15.28 18.21 -8.20
CA ALA A 200 16.65 18.33 -8.68
C ALA A 200 17.59 19.01 -7.66
N ARG A 201 17.08 19.89 -6.79
CA ARG A 201 17.87 20.49 -5.70
C ARG A 201 18.15 19.54 -4.54
N THR A 202 17.27 18.54 -4.32
CA THR A 202 17.46 17.50 -3.30
C THR A 202 18.18 16.26 -3.82
N THR A 203 18.28 16.08 -5.13
CA THR A 203 18.86 14.89 -5.78
C THR A 203 20.23 15.14 -6.40
N SER A 204 20.81 16.34 -6.31
CA SER A 204 22.16 16.58 -6.85
C SER A 204 23.26 15.80 -6.13
N GLU A 205 22.99 15.28 -4.93
CA GLU A 205 23.90 14.39 -4.20
C GLU A 205 23.55 12.89 -4.30
N ALA A 206 22.34 12.54 -4.78
CA ALA A 206 21.86 11.16 -4.88
C ALA A 206 21.71 10.65 -6.32
N SER A 207 22.07 11.45 -7.32
CA SER A 207 21.94 11.07 -8.74
C SER A 207 23.15 10.30 -9.26
N GLY A 208 23.71 9.43 -8.41
CA GLY A 208 24.53 8.32 -8.86
C GLY A 208 23.63 7.29 -9.52
N ARG A 209 23.59 7.31 -10.87
CA ARG A 209 23.30 6.17 -11.76
C ARG A 209 22.54 4.98 -11.15
N HIS A 210 21.34 5.19 -10.67
CA HIS A 210 20.40 4.09 -10.52
C HIS A 210 19.44 4.17 -11.69
N GLY A 211 19.81 3.50 -12.76
CA GLY A 211 18.82 3.03 -13.70
C GLY A 211 17.75 2.35 -12.86
N THR A 212 16.55 2.85 -12.89
CA THR A 212 15.39 2.12 -12.46
C THR A 212 15.30 0.91 -13.37
N LEU A 213 16.00 -0.15 -12.98
CA LEU A 213 15.60 -1.48 -13.34
C LEU A 213 14.33 -1.75 -12.53
N SER A 214 13.25 -1.06 -12.87
CA SER A 214 11.96 -1.68 -12.77
C SER A 214 11.93 -2.65 -13.96
N PRO A 215 12.24 -3.92 -13.79
CA PRO A 215 11.97 -4.90 -14.81
C PRO A 215 10.49 -4.71 -15.10
N ALA A 216 10.12 -4.58 -16.36
CA ALA A 216 8.72 -4.49 -16.74
C ALA A 216 8.01 -5.59 -15.96
N VAL A 217 7.12 -5.19 -15.01
CA VAL A 217 6.41 -6.13 -14.16
C VAL A 217 5.43 -6.83 -15.09
N ALA A 218 5.90 -7.91 -15.70
CA ALA A 218 5.20 -8.55 -16.80
C ALA A 218 4.28 -9.69 -16.31
N ALA A 219 4.27 -9.97 -14.99
CA ALA A 219 3.64 -11.19 -14.51
C ALA A 219 2.98 -11.00 -13.12
N PRO A 220 1.81 -11.61 -12.86
CA PRO A 220 1.16 -11.60 -11.56
C PRO A 220 2.06 -12.18 -10.46
N PHE A 221 1.94 -11.69 -9.23
CA PHE A 221 2.71 -12.09 -8.05
C PHE A 221 4.24 -11.95 -8.21
N ARG A 222 4.72 -11.28 -9.27
CA ARG A 222 6.15 -10.96 -9.36
C ARG A 222 6.53 -9.87 -8.36
N GLU A 223 5.75 -8.81 -8.28
CA GLU A 223 5.97 -7.70 -7.35
C GLU A 223 4.67 -7.34 -6.64
N ILE A 224 4.72 -7.34 -5.30
CA ILE A 224 3.61 -6.96 -4.43
C ILE A 224 4.00 -5.70 -3.67
N GLN A 225 3.16 -4.68 -3.76
CA GLN A 225 3.27 -3.45 -2.98
C GLN A 225 2.46 -3.58 -1.70
N ILE A 226 3.10 -3.32 -0.56
CA ILE A 226 2.46 -3.34 0.76
C ILE A 226 2.57 -1.96 1.40
N ASP A 227 1.45 -1.51 1.95
CA ASP A 227 1.39 -0.29 2.76
C ASP A 227 0.27 -0.40 3.80
N ALA A 228 0.22 0.56 4.73
CA ALA A 228 -0.81 0.65 5.75
C ALA A 228 -1.48 2.01 5.75
N TRP A 229 -2.79 2.00 5.91
CA TRP A 229 -3.60 3.18 6.05
C TRP A 229 -4.29 3.20 7.42
N ARG A 230 -4.12 4.31 8.14
CA ARG A 230 -4.85 4.54 9.38
C ARG A 230 -6.25 5.04 9.05
N ILE A 231 -7.27 4.26 9.41
CA ILE A 231 -8.65 4.54 9.02
C ILE A 231 -9.15 5.83 9.68
N ASP A 232 -9.68 6.75 8.87
CA ASP A 232 -10.09 8.10 9.30
C ASP A 232 -11.53 8.13 9.86
N ALA A 233 -11.82 7.24 10.81
CA ALA A 233 -13.09 7.19 11.51
C ALA A 233 -12.89 6.69 12.95
N MET A 234 -13.84 7.00 13.83
CA MET A 234 -13.92 6.49 15.19
C MET A 234 -14.98 5.38 15.23
N PHE A 235 -14.72 4.31 15.96
CA PHE A 235 -15.58 3.14 15.97
C PHE A 235 -16.01 2.77 17.37
N GLY A 236 -17.12 2.04 17.49
CA GLY A 236 -17.62 1.49 18.73
C GLY A 236 -17.16 0.06 18.96
N LEU A 237 -16.92 -0.28 20.21
CA LEU A 237 -16.78 -1.64 20.71
C LEU A 237 -17.92 -1.89 21.71
N THR A 238 -18.70 -2.92 21.46
CA THR A 238 -19.77 -3.33 22.36
C THR A 238 -19.27 -4.44 23.26
N LEU A 239 -19.31 -4.22 24.57
CA LEU A 239 -19.03 -5.21 25.60
C LEU A 239 -20.34 -5.61 26.24
N VAL A 240 -20.61 -6.91 26.33
CA VAL A 240 -21.76 -7.46 27.07
C VAL A 240 -21.22 -8.11 28.33
N HIS A 241 -21.62 -7.57 29.50
CA HIS A 241 -21.26 -8.10 30.79
C HIS A 241 -22.15 -9.30 31.16
N ASP A 242 -21.71 -10.14 32.08
CA ASP A 242 -22.48 -11.30 32.57
C ASP A 242 -23.83 -10.94 33.15
N THR A 243 -23.93 -9.73 33.70
CA THR A 243 -25.15 -9.15 34.25
C THR A 243 -26.17 -8.73 33.19
N GLY A 244 -25.84 -8.88 31.91
CA GLY A 244 -26.61 -8.38 30.77
C GLY A 244 -26.42 -6.90 30.49
N TYR A 245 -25.60 -6.20 31.28
CA TYR A 245 -25.25 -4.80 31.00
C TYR A 245 -24.43 -4.69 29.73
N ILE A 246 -24.83 -3.76 28.87
CA ILE A 246 -24.17 -3.48 27.59
C ILE A 246 -23.38 -2.18 27.70
N GLU A 247 -22.07 -2.28 27.62
CA GLU A 247 -21.18 -1.13 27.59
C GLU A 247 -20.72 -0.86 26.16
N ARG A 248 -20.80 0.39 25.72
CA ARG A 248 -20.31 0.83 24.43
C ARG A 248 -19.10 1.74 24.61
N LEU A 249 -17.96 1.30 24.13
CA LEU A 249 -16.69 2.01 24.21
C LEU A 249 -16.33 2.60 22.86
N GLU A 250 -15.83 3.82 22.86
CA GLU A 250 -15.20 4.40 21.68
C GLU A 250 -13.78 3.85 21.52
N VAL A 251 -13.43 3.45 20.30
CA VAL A 251 -12.16 2.82 19.99
C VAL A 251 -11.27 3.78 19.20
N ALA A 252 -9.98 3.79 19.54
CA ALA A 252 -8.98 4.52 18.78
C ALA A 252 -8.92 4.00 17.33
N ARG A 253 -8.45 4.87 16.41
CA ARG A 253 -8.26 4.51 15.00
C ARG A 253 -7.32 3.32 14.88
N PHE A 254 -7.68 2.38 14.04
CA PHE A 254 -6.88 1.21 13.71
C PHE A 254 -6.36 1.25 12.26
N TRP A 255 -5.53 0.30 11.91
CA TRP A 255 -4.85 0.26 10.62
C TRP A 255 -5.48 -0.77 9.69
N LEU A 256 -5.55 -0.45 8.40
CA LEU A 256 -5.74 -1.40 7.32
C LEU A 256 -4.40 -1.56 6.59
N LEU A 257 -3.86 -2.77 6.62
CA LEU A 257 -2.70 -3.15 5.82
C LEU A 257 -3.21 -3.85 4.55
N ALA A 258 -2.67 -3.51 3.40
CA ALA A 258 -3.05 -4.13 2.14
C ALA A 258 -1.83 -4.47 1.28
N ALA A 259 -1.94 -5.59 0.58
CA ALA A 259 -0.99 -6.07 -0.40
C ALA A 259 -1.64 -6.03 -1.79
N VAL A 260 -1.01 -5.33 -2.72
CA VAL A 260 -1.52 -5.10 -4.08
C VAL A 260 -0.51 -5.63 -5.10
N ASP A 261 -0.98 -6.44 -6.02
CA ASP A 261 -0.16 -6.92 -7.14
C ASP A 261 0.14 -5.81 -8.13
N SER A 262 1.42 -5.61 -8.45
CA SER A 262 1.86 -4.49 -9.29
C SER A 262 1.41 -4.59 -10.73
N GLN A 263 1.18 -5.79 -11.26
CA GLN A 263 0.76 -5.98 -12.64
C GLN A 263 -0.75 -5.88 -12.82
N THR A 264 -1.49 -6.63 -12.03
CA THR A 264 -2.96 -6.73 -12.18
C THR A 264 -3.69 -5.66 -11.38
N THR A 265 -3.00 -4.98 -10.48
CA THR A 265 -3.56 -4.05 -9.49
C THR A 265 -4.55 -4.71 -8.52
N ALA A 266 -4.64 -6.04 -8.51
CA ALA A 266 -5.50 -6.78 -7.60
C ALA A 266 -5.02 -6.65 -6.16
N VAL A 267 -5.95 -6.45 -5.23
CA VAL A 267 -5.70 -6.66 -3.81
C VAL A 267 -5.60 -8.16 -3.57
N VAL A 268 -4.42 -8.63 -3.18
CA VAL A 268 -4.15 -10.07 -3.00
C VAL A 268 -4.25 -10.51 -1.54
N ALA A 269 -4.08 -9.58 -0.61
CA ALA A 269 -4.31 -9.78 0.81
C ALA A 269 -4.56 -8.45 1.52
N TYR A 270 -5.25 -8.50 2.66
CA TYR A 270 -5.37 -7.38 3.60
C TYR A 270 -5.50 -7.90 5.03
N ARG A 271 -5.17 -7.06 6.02
CA ARG A 271 -5.33 -7.34 7.45
C ARG A 271 -5.56 -6.04 8.23
N TYR A 272 -6.08 -6.17 9.44
CA TYR A 272 -6.29 -5.05 10.35
C TYR A 272 -5.28 -5.07 11.48
N GLY A 273 -4.67 -3.92 11.76
CA GLY A 273 -3.75 -3.74 12.88
C GLY A 273 -4.39 -2.91 13.98
N PHE A 274 -4.50 -3.48 15.19
CA PHE A 274 -5.14 -2.85 16.34
C PHE A 274 -4.14 -2.24 17.33
N ASN A 275 -2.96 -1.94 16.87
CA ASN A 275 -1.92 -1.28 17.64
C ASN A 275 -1.86 0.21 17.33
N THR A 276 -1.26 1.01 18.22
CA THR A 276 -1.04 2.45 17.98
C THR A 276 -0.19 2.71 16.74
N GLN A 277 0.70 1.77 16.42
CA GLN A 277 1.50 1.75 15.20
C GLN A 277 1.54 0.33 14.64
N VAL A 278 1.76 0.22 13.34
CA VAL A 278 1.95 -1.07 12.66
C VAL A 278 3.17 -1.77 13.23
N THR A 279 3.00 -3.03 13.56
CA THR A 279 4.04 -3.87 14.16
C THR A 279 4.56 -4.91 13.17
N GLN A 280 5.67 -5.55 13.52
CA GLN A 280 6.19 -6.69 12.77
C GLN A 280 5.18 -7.84 12.69
N ASP A 281 4.38 -8.06 13.73
CA ASP A 281 3.39 -9.13 13.77
C ASP A 281 2.19 -8.83 12.85
N ASP A 282 1.78 -7.55 12.73
CA ASP A 282 0.76 -7.13 11.75
C ASP A 282 1.22 -7.40 10.30
N LEU A 283 2.50 -7.17 10.00
CA LEU A 283 3.08 -7.49 8.69
C LEU A 283 3.15 -8.99 8.44
N LEU A 284 3.54 -9.78 9.44
CA LEU A 284 3.57 -11.23 9.33
C LEU A 284 2.17 -11.81 9.14
N ASP A 285 1.14 -11.23 9.76
CA ASP A 285 -0.25 -11.60 9.55
C ASP A 285 -0.70 -11.33 8.10
N LEU A 286 -0.36 -10.15 7.57
CA LEU A 286 -0.64 -9.82 6.17
C LEU A 286 0.07 -10.78 5.19
N LEU A 287 1.37 -11.04 5.41
CA LEU A 287 2.15 -11.95 4.58
C LEU A 287 1.68 -13.40 4.70
N GLY A 288 1.29 -13.81 5.89
CA GLY A 288 0.65 -15.11 6.12
C GLY A 288 -0.65 -15.25 5.34
N ALA A 289 -1.49 -14.22 5.39
CA ALA A 289 -2.75 -14.18 4.64
C ALA A 289 -2.55 -14.20 3.13
N LEU A 290 -1.55 -13.50 2.63
CA LEU A 290 -1.20 -13.48 1.21
C LEU A 290 -0.84 -14.89 0.70
N CYS A 291 -0.23 -15.69 1.56
CA CYS A 291 0.18 -17.06 1.26
C CYS A 291 -0.89 -18.13 1.57
N GLN A 292 -2.10 -17.73 1.94
CA GLN A 292 -3.22 -18.65 2.21
C GLN A 292 -4.34 -18.49 1.20
N ARG A 293 -5.21 -19.50 1.14
CA ARG A 293 -6.45 -19.40 0.37
C ARG A 293 -7.42 -18.48 1.12
N TRP A 294 -7.85 -17.40 0.47
CA TRP A 294 -8.87 -16.53 1.02
C TRP A 294 -10.22 -17.24 1.15
N GLN A 295 -10.89 -16.99 2.25
CA GLN A 295 -12.27 -17.40 2.50
C GLN A 295 -13.11 -16.16 2.76
N PRO A 296 -14.32 -16.08 2.20
CA PRO A 296 -15.23 -14.96 2.48
C PRO A 296 -15.59 -14.95 3.97
N MET A 297 -15.60 -13.76 4.56
CA MET A 297 -16.07 -13.61 5.94
C MET A 297 -17.60 -13.77 6.03
N THR A 298 -18.08 -14.25 7.16
CA THR A 298 -19.52 -14.28 7.43
C THR A 298 -20.00 -12.86 7.68
N LEU A 299 -20.90 -12.37 6.81
CA LEU A 299 -21.51 -11.05 6.95
C LEU A 299 -22.63 -11.14 7.99
N THR A 300 -22.62 -10.22 8.96
CA THR A 300 -23.61 -10.19 10.05
C THR A 300 -24.73 -9.17 9.80
N ARG A 301 -24.46 -8.18 8.91
CA ARG A 301 -25.44 -7.13 8.62
C ARG A 301 -26.44 -7.54 7.55
N PRO A 302 -27.76 -7.41 7.82
CA PRO A 302 -28.77 -7.63 6.80
C PRO A 302 -28.60 -6.69 5.61
N GLY A 303 -28.73 -7.23 4.39
CA GLY A 303 -28.64 -6.46 3.16
C GLY A 303 -27.22 -6.29 2.62
N LEU A 304 -26.17 -6.74 3.33
CA LEU A 304 -24.83 -6.86 2.80
C LEU A 304 -24.68 -8.21 2.10
N ALA A 305 -24.11 -8.20 0.90
CA ALA A 305 -23.80 -9.41 0.13
C ALA A 305 -22.56 -9.16 -0.74
N TYR A 306 -21.81 -10.22 -0.99
CA TYR A 306 -20.71 -10.15 -1.94
C TYR A 306 -21.25 -9.95 -3.36
N PRO A 307 -20.72 -8.97 -4.12
CA PRO A 307 -21.02 -8.87 -5.55
C PRO A 307 -20.66 -10.18 -6.27
N SER A 308 -21.45 -10.56 -7.27
CA SER A 308 -21.22 -11.81 -8.02
C SER A 308 -19.80 -11.84 -8.60
N GLY A 309 -19.07 -12.93 -8.36
CA GLY A 309 -17.71 -13.13 -8.85
C GLY A 309 -16.65 -12.26 -8.18
N SER A 310 -16.99 -11.54 -7.10
CA SER A 310 -16.06 -10.72 -6.34
C SER A 310 -15.31 -11.52 -5.26
N GLY A 311 -14.11 -11.09 -4.91
CA GLY A 311 -13.29 -11.72 -3.89
C GLY A 311 -11.81 -11.41 -4.04
N LEU A 312 -10.98 -12.15 -3.29
CA LEU A 312 -9.53 -12.10 -3.49
C LEU A 312 -9.08 -13.20 -4.46
N PRO A 313 -7.99 -12.97 -5.21
CA PRO A 313 -7.49 -13.92 -6.20
C PRO A 313 -7.28 -15.33 -5.63
N SER A 314 -6.67 -15.46 -4.45
CA SER A 314 -6.35 -16.75 -3.83
C SER A 314 -7.57 -17.61 -3.47
N GLY A 315 -8.77 -17.04 -3.40
CA GLY A 315 -10.03 -17.78 -3.20
C GLY A 315 -10.74 -18.16 -4.48
N LEU A 316 -10.49 -17.41 -5.57
CA LEU A 316 -11.24 -17.50 -6.83
C LEU A 316 -10.42 -18.07 -8.00
N ILE A 317 -9.10 -18.14 -7.86
CA ILE A 317 -8.15 -18.62 -8.88
C ILE A 317 -7.22 -19.62 -8.18
N ASP A 318 -7.30 -20.89 -8.53
CA ASP A 318 -6.59 -21.96 -7.84
C ASP A 318 -5.07 -21.78 -7.94
N GLU A 319 -4.57 -21.27 -9.05
CA GLU A 319 -3.16 -20.96 -9.27
C GLU A 319 -2.64 -19.86 -8.33
N ALA A 320 -3.51 -18.96 -7.87
CA ALA A 320 -3.17 -17.89 -6.93
C ALA A 320 -3.24 -18.33 -5.46
N ALA A 321 -3.80 -19.52 -5.17
CA ALA A 321 -3.78 -20.07 -3.83
C ALA A 321 -2.34 -20.39 -3.41
N TYR A 322 -1.99 -20.07 -2.16
CA TYR A 322 -0.64 -20.26 -1.61
C TYR A 322 0.47 -19.57 -2.40
N ALA A 323 0.16 -18.50 -3.11
CA ALA A 323 1.12 -17.76 -3.90
C ALA A 323 2.30 -17.25 -3.05
N ALA A 324 3.50 -17.34 -3.62
CA ALA A 324 4.74 -16.86 -3.02
C ALA A 324 5.36 -15.78 -3.92
N PRO A 325 5.08 -14.49 -3.68
CA PRO A 325 5.63 -13.40 -4.47
C PRO A 325 7.15 -13.40 -4.55
N THR A 326 7.68 -12.90 -5.67
CA THR A 326 9.14 -12.82 -5.85
C THR A 326 9.70 -11.56 -5.18
N ILE A 327 9.00 -10.43 -5.30
CA ILE A 327 9.46 -9.13 -4.77
C ILE A 327 8.37 -8.57 -3.86
N ILE A 328 8.75 -8.23 -2.64
CA ILE A 328 7.89 -7.52 -1.68
C ILE A 328 8.41 -6.09 -1.53
N CYS A 329 7.58 -5.12 -1.95
CA CYS A 329 7.86 -3.69 -1.80
C CYS A 329 7.26 -3.15 -0.51
N LEU A 330 8.13 -2.67 0.40
CA LEU A 330 7.78 -2.11 1.71
C LEU A 330 8.37 -0.71 1.89
N ASP A 331 7.86 0.05 2.86
CA ASP A 331 8.52 1.29 3.29
C ASP A 331 9.81 0.99 4.07
N ASN A 332 10.80 1.87 3.90
CA ASN A 332 12.07 1.80 4.64
C ASN A 332 11.89 1.88 6.16
N ALA A 333 10.88 2.62 6.65
CA ALA A 333 10.58 2.68 8.08
C ALA A 333 10.25 1.30 8.68
N TRP A 334 9.68 0.39 7.90
CA TRP A 334 9.32 -0.96 8.31
C TRP A 334 10.46 -1.97 8.16
N ALA A 335 11.43 -1.67 7.30
CA ALA A 335 12.62 -2.51 7.11
C ALA A 335 13.47 -2.64 8.38
N HIS A 336 13.48 -1.61 9.24
CA HIS A 336 14.22 -1.63 10.50
C HIS A 336 13.61 -2.52 11.60
N GLN A 337 12.32 -2.84 11.48
CA GLN A 337 11.61 -3.71 12.44
C GLN A 337 11.59 -5.19 12.02
N ALA A 338 12.27 -5.55 10.95
CA ALA A 338 11.84 -6.63 10.06
C ALA A 338 12.67 -7.91 10.12
N HIS A 339 13.40 -8.24 11.19
CA HIS A 339 14.19 -9.49 11.18
C HIS A 339 13.33 -10.73 10.88
N ARG A 340 12.20 -10.90 11.57
CA ARG A 340 11.28 -12.04 11.35
C ARG A 340 10.54 -11.95 10.02
N VAL A 341 10.12 -10.76 9.63
CA VAL A 341 9.51 -10.51 8.32
C VAL A 341 10.50 -10.87 7.21
N ARG A 342 11.75 -10.42 7.33
CA ARG A 342 12.81 -10.77 6.39
C ARG A 342 13.07 -12.28 6.36
N GLN A 343 13.12 -12.92 7.52
CA GLN A 343 13.28 -14.37 7.62
C GLN A 343 12.14 -15.10 6.89
N PHE A 344 10.89 -14.72 7.11
CA PHE A 344 9.75 -15.32 6.44
C PHE A 344 9.77 -15.12 4.93
N VAL A 345 9.99 -13.88 4.46
CA VAL A 345 10.03 -13.59 3.02
C VAL A 345 11.20 -14.29 2.33
N VAL A 346 12.41 -14.25 2.91
CA VAL A 346 13.59 -14.82 2.25
C VAL A 346 13.65 -16.34 2.41
N GLN A 347 13.43 -16.88 3.61
CA GLN A 347 13.63 -18.30 3.89
C GLN A 347 12.40 -19.14 3.59
N THR A 348 11.19 -18.64 3.86
CA THR A 348 9.95 -19.39 3.68
C THR A 348 9.33 -19.12 2.31
N MET A 349 9.18 -17.87 1.93
CA MET A 349 8.61 -17.50 0.62
C MET A 349 9.64 -17.59 -0.52
N GLY A 350 10.96 -17.56 -0.23
CA GLY A 350 12.02 -17.49 -1.26
C GLY A 350 11.94 -16.21 -2.08
N GLY A 351 11.46 -15.11 -1.50
CA GLY A 351 11.34 -13.80 -2.11
C GLY A 351 12.46 -12.84 -1.71
N ILE A 352 12.42 -11.65 -2.26
CA ILE A 352 13.34 -10.56 -1.95
C ILE A 352 12.58 -9.30 -1.52
N PHE A 353 13.23 -8.45 -0.74
CA PHE A 353 12.70 -7.14 -0.39
C PHE A 353 13.16 -6.05 -1.34
N ASN A 354 12.23 -5.19 -1.70
CA ASN A 354 12.51 -3.89 -2.31
C ASN A 354 11.95 -2.79 -1.40
N CYS A 355 12.81 -2.15 -0.64
CA CYS A 355 12.41 -1.06 0.25
C CYS A 355 12.28 0.28 -0.47
N GLY A 356 12.54 0.33 -1.78
CA GLY A 356 12.52 1.56 -2.57
C GLY A 356 13.60 2.57 -2.12
N HIS A 357 13.70 3.68 -2.82
CA HIS A 357 14.54 4.80 -2.38
C HIS A 357 13.85 5.58 -1.26
N PRO A 358 14.60 6.00 -0.23
CA PRO A 358 14.07 6.90 0.78
C PRO A 358 13.48 8.15 0.13
N ARG A 359 12.29 8.57 0.58
CA ARG A 359 11.58 9.77 0.09
C ARG A 359 11.08 9.73 -1.36
N GLN A 360 10.92 8.53 -1.97
CA GLN A 360 10.23 8.38 -3.25
C GLN A 360 8.82 7.79 -3.05
N PRO A 361 7.77 8.61 -2.89
CA PRO A 361 6.40 8.14 -2.66
C PRO A 361 5.81 7.43 -3.89
N THR A 362 6.38 7.63 -5.08
CA THR A 362 5.90 7.03 -6.33
C THR A 362 6.05 5.50 -6.41
N ALA A 363 6.90 4.92 -5.56
CA ALA A 363 7.15 3.47 -5.55
C ALA A 363 5.93 2.63 -5.11
N ARG A 364 4.94 3.23 -4.40
CA ARG A 364 3.77 2.55 -3.83
C ARG A 364 2.43 3.13 -4.30
N ARG A 365 2.44 3.74 -5.48
CA ARG A 365 1.27 4.44 -6.05
C ARG A 365 0.00 3.58 -6.12
N LEU A 366 0.13 2.27 -6.32
CA LEU A 366 -1.02 1.38 -6.50
C LEU A 366 -1.78 1.20 -5.19
N VAL A 367 -1.08 0.89 -4.11
CA VAL A 367 -1.70 0.72 -2.79
C VAL A 367 -2.21 2.05 -2.24
N GLU A 368 -1.52 3.17 -2.50
CA GLU A 368 -2.04 4.50 -2.15
C GLU A 368 -3.34 4.83 -2.90
N THR A 369 -3.44 4.42 -4.16
CA THR A 369 -4.68 4.60 -4.95
C THR A 369 -5.82 3.75 -4.40
N LEU A 370 -5.54 2.53 -3.95
CA LEU A 370 -6.49 1.70 -3.23
C LEU A 370 -7.00 2.41 -1.98
N PHE A 371 -6.10 2.91 -1.12
CA PHE A 371 -6.49 3.58 0.12
C PHE A 371 -7.34 4.84 -0.10
N LYS A 372 -7.09 5.59 -1.17
CA LYS A 372 -7.97 6.70 -1.56
C LYS A 372 -9.40 6.25 -1.86
N ARG A 373 -9.58 5.09 -2.47
CA ARG A 373 -10.91 4.52 -2.72
C ARG A 373 -11.57 4.02 -1.43
N MET A 374 -10.79 3.34 -0.57
CA MET A 374 -11.28 2.92 0.75
C MET A 374 -11.71 4.12 1.59
N ALA A 375 -10.92 5.20 1.58
CA ALA A 375 -11.25 6.43 2.26
C ALA A 375 -12.60 7.03 1.79
N VAL A 376 -12.91 6.96 0.50
CA VAL A 376 -14.21 7.42 -0.03
C VAL A 376 -15.38 6.62 0.57
N ALA A 377 -15.22 5.31 0.75
CA ALA A 377 -16.23 4.47 1.38
C ALA A 377 -16.38 4.82 2.87
N VAL A 378 -15.28 4.92 3.60
CA VAL A 378 -15.26 5.27 5.03
C VAL A 378 -15.81 6.69 5.27
N HIS A 379 -15.55 7.65 4.36
CA HIS A 379 -16.07 9.01 4.49
C HIS A 379 -17.59 9.12 4.32
N ARG A 380 -18.25 8.08 3.87
CA ARG A 380 -19.73 8.00 3.85
C ARG A 380 -20.32 7.54 5.18
N LEU A 381 -19.50 7.02 6.08
CA LEU A 381 -19.93 6.63 7.41
C LEU A 381 -20.16 7.86 8.29
N PRO A 382 -21.14 7.84 9.18
CA PRO A 382 -21.49 8.98 10.05
C PRO A 382 -20.37 9.35 11.03
N ASN A 383 -19.53 8.40 11.39
CA ASN A 383 -18.44 8.50 12.36
C ASN A 383 -17.08 8.87 11.75
N THR A 384 -17.04 9.29 10.49
CA THR A 384 -15.79 9.73 9.84
C THR A 384 -15.24 11.00 10.48
N THR A 385 -13.93 11.05 10.62
CA THR A 385 -13.21 12.20 11.17
C THR A 385 -12.61 13.12 10.09
N GLY A 386 -12.78 12.77 8.81
CA GLY A 386 -12.18 13.47 7.68
C GLY A 386 -10.68 13.20 7.52
N SER A 387 -10.18 13.42 6.30
CA SER A 387 -8.80 13.07 5.90
C SER A 387 -7.75 14.14 6.21
N THR A 388 -8.17 15.38 6.50
CA THR A 388 -7.25 16.50 6.77
C THR A 388 -7.45 17.09 8.17
N PRO A 389 -6.41 17.68 8.78
CA PRO A 389 -6.53 18.35 10.08
C PRO A 389 -7.56 19.47 10.12
N HIS A 390 -7.84 20.09 8.98
CA HIS A 390 -8.75 21.23 8.82
C HIS A 390 -10.14 20.82 8.30
N ASP A 391 -10.45 19.52 8.22
CA ASP A 391 -11.77 19.04 7.80
C ASP A 391 -12.81 19.52 8.80
N PRO A 392 -13.88 20.24 8.38
CA PRO A 392 -14.93 20.73 9.28
C PRO A 392 -15.60 19.62 10.10
N ARG A 393 -15.63 18.38 9.57
CA ARG A 393 -16.15 17.20 10.26
C ARG A 393 -15.32 16.86 11.49
N ARG A 394 -14.00 17.08 11.46
CA ARG A 394 -13.11 16.86 12.59
C ARG A 394 -13.38 17.82 13.75
N LEU A 395 -13.71 19.07 13.45
CA LEU A 395 -14.04 20.08 14.44
C LEU A 395 -15.45 19.90 15.02
N LYS A 396 -16.43 19.53 14.20
CA LYS A 396 -17.81 19.28 14.62
C LYS A 396 -17.94 17.96 15.40
N ASN A 397 -17.22 16.93 14.98
CA ASN A 397 -17.33 15.58 15.53
C ASN A 397 -16.67 15.43 16.92
N ALA A 398 -15.71 16.29 17.27
CA ALA A 398 -15.13 16.30 18.60
C ALA A 398 -16.16 16.60 19.73
N LYS A 399 -17.33 17.16 19.39
CA LYS A 399 -18.37 17.54 20.38
C LYS A 399 -19.67 16.72 20.31
N HIS A 400 -19.96 16.03 19.20
CA HIS A 400 -21.31 15.47 18.94
C HIS A 400 -21.38 14.04 18.40
N HIS A 401 -20.27 13.36 18.10
CA HIS A 401 -20.33 11.99 17.63
C HIS A 401 -19.88 11.00 18.70
N SER A 402 -20.79 10.16 19.10
CA SER A 402 -20.41 8.90 19.68
C SER A 402 -19.87 8.04 18.51
N GLY A 403 -18.57 7.83 18.43
CA GLY A 403 -17.96 6.81 17.54
C GLY A 403 -18.51 5.40 17.82
N ARG A 404 -19.59 5.33 18.58
CA ARG A 404 -20.30 4.16 19.06
C ARG A 404 -21.32 3.63 18.05
N ASP A 405 -21.71 4.44 17.04
CA ASP A 405 -22.81 4.09 16.13
C ASP A 405 -22.40 3.07 15.06
N VAL A 406 -21.11 3.01 14.70
CA VAL A 406 -20.56 2.01 13.78
C VAL A 406 -19.51 1.20 14.52
N SER A 407 -19.70 -0.11 14.56
CA SER A 407 -18.75 -1.01 15.22
C SER A 407 -17.52 -1.30 14.34
N ILE A 408 -16.45 -1.80 14.94
CA ILE A 408 -15.27 -2.30 14.23
C ILE A 408 -15.68 -3.39 13.24
N ASP A 409 -16.53 -4.33 13.66
CA ASP A 409 -16.93 -5.48 12.84
C ASP A 409 -17.72 -5.03 11.61
N GLU A 410 -18.62 -4.05 11.76
CA GLU A 410 -19.34 -3.44 10.62
C GLU A 410 -18.41 -2.74 9.64
N CYS A 411 -17.41 -2.04 10.13
CA CYS A 411 -16.40 -1.44 9.29
C CYS A 411 -15.60 -2.50 8.53
N ARG A 412 -15.26 -3.61 9.18
CA ARG A 412 -14.54 -4.72 8.54
C ARG A 412 -15.37 -5.36 7.43
N GLU A 413 -16.66 -5.63 7.67
CA GLU A 413 -17.59 -6.14 6.64
C GLU A 413 -17.69 -5.19 5.44
N LEU A 414 -17.84 -3.89 5.70
CA LEU A 414 -17.89 -2.89 4.65
C LEU A 414 -16.60 -2.86 3.81
N LEU A 415 -15.44 -2.81 4.47
CA LEU A 415 -14.16 -2.75 3.78
C LEU A 415 -13.85 -4.04 3.02
N GLU A 416 -14.24 -5.20 3.55
CA GLU A 416 -14.16 -6.48 2.85
C GLU A 416 -14.92 -6.41 1.51
N LEU A 417 -16.19 -5.99 1.55
CA LEU A 417 -17.01 -5.88 0.35
C LEU A 417 -16.45 -4.87 -0.65
N VAL A 418 -15.93 -3.73 -0.16
CA VAL A 418 -15.32 -2.71 -1.02
C VAL A 418 -14.03 -3.23 -1.68
N ILE A 419 -13.23 -4.03 -0.97
CA ILE A 419 -12.02 -4.67 -1.52
C ILE A 419 -12.41 -5.73 -2.56
N CYS A 420 -13.40 -6.56 -2.27
CA CYS A 420 -13.87 -7.60 -3.19
C CYS A 420 -14.48 -6.98 -4.45
N ASP A 421 -15.32 -5.95 -4.32
CA ASP A 421 -15.86 -5.18 -5.44
C ASP A 421 -14.76 -4.50 -6.26
N TYR A 422 -13.75 -3.92 -5.60
CA TYR A 422 -12.60 -3.32 -6.28
C TYR A 422 -11.88 -4.32 -7.19
N ASN A 423 -11.70 -5.55 -6.75
CA ASN A 423 -11.05 -6.61 -7.53
C ASN A 423 -11.90 -7.06 -8.73
N ALA A 424 -13.22 -7.08 -8.58
CA ALA A 424 -14.17 -7.46 -9.63
C ALA A 424 -14.65 -6.27 -10.47
N ALA A 425 -14.44 -5.02 -9.99
CA ALA A 425 -14.97 -3.82 -10.62
C ALA A 425 -14.50 -3.67 -12.06
N LYS A 426 -15.43 -3.22 -12.86
CA LYS A 426 -15.34 -3.10 -14.32
C LYS A 426 -14.22 -2.23 -14.86
N PRO A 427 -14.03 -2.33 -16.16
CA PRO A 427 -12.80 -2.11 -16.91
C PRO A 427 -12.17 -0.76 -16.60
N ARG A 428 -10.92 -0.85 -16.23
CA ARG A 428 -10.07 0.31 -16.04
C ARG A 428 -9.27 0.51 -17.33
N ALA A 429 -9.17 1.74 -17.76
CA ALA A 429 -8.41 2.08 -18.98
C ALA A 429 -6.94 1.63 -18.91
N ASP A 430 -6.37 1.59 -17.71
CA ASP A 430 -5.00 1.12 -17.44
C ASP A 430 -4.84 -0.41 -17.59
N LEU A 431 -5.93 -1.19 -17.46
CA LEU A 431 -5.96 -2.64 -17.62
C LEU A 431 -6.64 -3.10 -18.94
N ARG A 432 -6.63 -2.27 -19.97
CA ARG A 432 -7.22 -2.56 -21.28
C ARG A 432 -8.68 -3.05 -21.19
N GLY A 433 -9.43 -2.46 -20.27
CA GLY A 433 -10.82 -2.78 -20.09
C GLY A 433 -11.11 -4.04 -19.27
N ALA A 434 -10.15 -4.66 -18.61
CA ALA A 434 -10.34 -5.79 -17.71
C ALA A 434 -10.43 -5.35 -16.25
N SER A 435 -11.08 -6.15 -15.40
CA SER A 435 -10.96 -6.01 -13.95
C SER A 435 -9.62 -6.59 -13.46
N PRO A 436 -9.16 -6.23 -12.23
CA PRO A 436 -7.98 -6.85 -11.63
C PRO A 436 -8.01 -8.39 -11.61
N LEU A 437 -9.14 -8.99 -11.26
CA LEU A 437 -9.34 -10.45 -11.29
C LEU A 437 -9.31 -11.03 -12.69
N GLU A 438 -9.97 -10.38 -13.65
CA GLU A 438 -9.94 -10.81 -15.05
C GLU A 438 -8.55 -10.75 -15.64
N GLN A 439 -7.78 -9.71 -15.30
CA GLN A 439 -6.39 -9.60 -15.75
C GLN A 439 -5.52 -10.75 -15.19
N MET A 440 -5.74 -11.13 -13.94
CA MET A 440 -5.02 -12.25 -13.33
C MET A 440 -5.41 -13.58 -13.96
N ARG A 441 -6.72 -13.84 -14.17
CA ARG A 441 -7.20 -15.05 -14.87
C ARG A 441 -6.61 -15.15 -16.27
N ARG A 442 -6.65 -14.07 -17.06
CA ARG A 442 -6.06 -14.04 -18.41
C ARG A 442 -4.57 -14.42 -18.43
N ALA A 443 -3.82 -14.02 -17.40
CA ALA A 443 -2.42 -14.40 -17.30
C ALA A 443 -2.25 -15.90 -17.00
N CYS A 444 -3.05 -16.47 -16.09
CA CYS A 444 -3.06 -17.90 -15.80
C CYS A 444 -3.53 -18.71 -17.01
N ASP A 445 -4.62 -18.29 -17.68
CA ASP A 445 -5.15 -18.93 -18.89
C ASP A 445 -4.13 -18.90 -20.05
N ALA A 446 -3.30 -17.86 -20.10
CA ALA A 446 -2.19 -17.75 -21.03
C ALA A 446 -0.98 -18.64 -20.67
N GLY A 447 -1.08 -19.47 -19.62
CA GLY A 447 -0.05 -20.42 -19.19
C GLY A 447 0.96 -19.85 -18.20
N TYR A 448 0.73 -18.67 -17.61
CA TYR A 448 1.61 -18.16 -16.58
C TYR A 448 1.45 -18.94 -15.27
N LEU A 449 2.53 -19.51 -14.77
CA LEU A 449 2.57 -20.24 -13.51
C LEU A 449 2.94 -19.31 -12.36
N ILE A 450 2.02 -19.10 -11.44
CA ILE A 450 2.28 -18.38 -10.19
C ILE A 450 3.09 -19.30 -9.27
N ARG A 451 4.22 -18.79 -8.76
CA ARG A 451 5.04 -19.52 -7.80
C ARG A 451 4.26 -19.70 -6.49
N GLN A 452 4.21 -20.92 -5.98
CA GLN A 452 3.50 -21.26 -4.75
C GLN A 452 4.47 -21.68 -3.64
N LEU A 453 4.02 -21.54 -2.39
CA LEU A 453 4.72 -22.10 -1.23
C LEU A 453 4.82 -23.63 -1.32
N GLY A 454 5.93 -24.18 -0.85
CA GLY A 454 6.05 -25.61 -0.65
C GLY A 454 5.03 -26.13 0.38
N PRO A 455 4.57 -27.39 0.25
CA PRO A 455 3.51 -27.95 1.12
C PRO A 455 3.77 -27.80 2.62
N ALA A 456 5.01 -27.95 3.06
CA ALA A 456 5.40 -27.79 4.46
C ALA A 456 5.19 -26.38 5.03
N ALA A 457 5.15 -25.34 4.17
CA ALA A 457 4.96 -23.94 4.55
C ALA A 457 3.52 -23.44 4.37
N ARG A 458 2.58 -24.28 3.90
CA ARG A 458 1.19 -23.89 3.64
C ARG A 458 0.30 -23.88 4.87
N HIS A 459 0.83 -24.15 6.07
CA HIS A 459 0.05 -24.11 7.29
C HIS A 459 -0.13 -22.65 7.79
N GLU A 460 -1.25 -22.38 8.42
CA GLU A 460 -1.64 -21.03 8.87
C GLU A 460 -0.63 -20.38 9.83
N GLY A 461 0.09 -21.18 10.62
CA GLY A 461 1.10 -20.72 11.57
C GLY A 461 2.48 -20.43 10.96
N ALA A 462 2.72 -20.73 9.67
CA ALA A 462 4.07 -20.65 9.09
C ALA A 462 4.74 -19.28 9.25
N ALA A 463 3.99 -18.18 9.06
CA ALA A 463 4.47 -16.82 9.23
C ALA A 463 4.80 -16.45 10.69
N PHE A 464 4.23 -17.17 11.64
CA PHE A 464 4.35 -16.87 13.08
C PHE A 464 5.31 -17.81 13.81
N THR A 465 5.86 -18.80 13.15
CA THR A 465 6.85 -19.71 13.75
C THR A 465 8.13 -18.95 14.06
N ALA A 466 8.50 -18.94 15.34
CA ALA A 466 9.76 -18.39 15.80
C ALA A 466 10.64 -19.47 16.38
N THR A 467 11.94 -19.34 16.16
CA THR A 467 12.96 -20.24 16.69
C THR A 467 13.85 -19.49 17.63
N ARG A 468 14.14 -20.08 18.80
CA ARG A 468 15.05 -19.51 19.79
C ARG A 468 15.89 -20.57 20.47
N ARG A 469 17.18 -20.28 20.67
CA ARG A 469 18.07 -21.10 21.50
C ARG A 469 17.89 -20.71 22.96
N VAL A 470 17.62 -21.70 23.81
CA VAL A 470 17.40 -21.52 25.25
C VAL A 470 18.18 -22.58 26.03
N THR A 471 18.32 -22.35 27.33
CA THR A 471 19.00 -23.28 28.24
C THR A 471 17.96 -24.06 29.05
N ILE A 472 18.12 -25.36 29.17
CA ILE A 472 17.38 -26.17 30.15
C ILE A 472 18.04 -25.95 31.51
N HIS A 473 17.26 -25.64 32.51
CA HIS A 473 17.72 -25.53 33.88
C HIS A 473 17.27 -26.76 34.65
N ALA A 474 18.19 -27.57 35.12
CA ALA A 474 17.92 -28.77 35.89
C ALA A 474 19.03 -29.01 36.93
N SER A 475 18.70 -29.61 38.06
CA SER A 475 19.66 -30.07 39.04
C SER A 475 19.08 -31.25 39.81
N ARG A 476 19.51 -32.46 39.51
CA ARG A 476 19.09 -33.66 40.22
C ARG A 476 19.58 -33.67 41.65
N SER A 477 20.79 -33.18 41.89
CA SER A 477 21.38 -33.11 43.22
C SER A 477 20.61 -32.17 44.15
N LEU A 478 19.98 -31.12 43.61
CA LEU A 478 19.16 -30.18 44.36
C LEU A 478 17.67 -30.46 44.28
N GLY A 479 17.25 -31.59 43.70
CA GLY A 479 15.84 -31.93 43.50
C GLY A 479 15.07 -31.01 42.55
N VAL A 480 15.79 -30.24 41.75
CA VAL A 480 15.18 -29.22 40.86
C VAL A 480 14.71 -29.87 39.56
N LYS A 481 13.38 -29.93 39.37
CA LYS A 481 12.80 -30.46 38.14
C LYS A 481 13.14 -29.57 36.94
N PRO A 482 13.49 -30.16 35.78
CA PRO A 482 13.88 -29.39 34.60
C PRO A 482 12.85 -28.41 34.11
N TRP A 483 13.30 -27.19 33.68
CA TRP A 483 12.46 -26.19 33.01
C TRP A 483 13.26 -25.39 31.97
N ILE A 484 12.55 -24.76 31.09
CA ILE A 484 13.04 -23.75 30.15
C ILE A 484 12.39 -22.41 30.50
N THR A 485 13.12 -21.33 30.33
CA THR A 485 12.57 -19.97 30.51
C THR A 485 12.43 -19.27 29.14
N LEU A 486 11.20 -18.79 28.83
CA LEU A 486 10.93 -17.95 27.66
C LEU A 486 9.94 -16.86 28.03
N VAL A 487 10.22 -15.62 27.64
CA VAL A 487 9.37 -14.43 27.91
C VAL A 487 8.90 -14.42 29.36
N TYR A 488 9.85 -14.34 30.30
CA TYR A 488 9.64 -14.24 31.76
C TYR A 488 8.95 -15.44 32.43
N GLN A 489 8.57 -16.50 31.72
CA GLN A 489 7.83 -17.63 32.28
C GLN A 489 8.58 -18.96 32.10
N ARG A 490 8.32 -19.88 33.04
CA ARG A 490 8.88 -21.23 33.03
C ARG A 490 7.99 -22.18 32.25
N TYR A 491 8.62 -23.06 31.48
CA TYR A 491 8.00 -24.12 30.72
C TYR A 491 8.50 -25.46 31.20
N ARG A 492 7.60 -26.44 31.29
CA ARG A 492 7.93 -27.81 31.66
C ARG A 492 7.25 -28.82 30.72
N GLY A 493 7.86 -29.99 30.57
CA GLY A 493 7.30 -31.07 29.80
C GLY A 493 8.08 -32.39 30.04
N PRO A 494 7.47 -33.55 29.77
CA PRO A 494 8.10 -34.85 29.97
C PRO A 494 9.43 -35.00 29.21
N CYS A 495 9.55 -34.39 28.05
CA CYS A 495 10.75 -34.44 27.21
C CYS A 495 12.02 -33.89 27.91
N LEU A 496 11.85 -33.03 28.93
CA LEU A 496 12.96 -32.46 29.67
C LEU A 496 13.44 -33.35 30.83
N ALA A 497 12.65 -34.35 31.25
CA ALA A 497 12.92 -35.13 32.47
C ALA A 497 14.27 -35.84 32.48
N ARG A 498 14.82 -36.18 31.31
CA ARG A 498 16.12 -36.86 31.16
C ARG A 498 17.33 -35.94 31.32
N TYR A 499 17.14 -34.63 31.27
CA TYR A 499 18.24 -33.68 31.31
C TYR A 499 18.63 -33.32 32.75
N ASP A 500 19.93 -33.15 32.95
CA ASP A 500 20.53 -32.59 34.15
C ASP A 500 21.56 -31.53 33.75
N GLY A 501 21.82 -30.53 34.64
CA GLY A 501 22.68 -29.42 34.32
C GLY A 501 21.98 -28.33 33.46
N SER A 502 22.75 -27.73 32.58
CA SER A 502 22.30 -26.55 31.80
C SER A 502 22.58 -26.69 30.29
N PRO A 503 22.10 -27.77 29.63
CA PRO A 503 22.30 -27.94 28.20
C PRO A 503 21.49 -26.92 27.40
N ARG A 504 22.01 -26.53 26.22
CA ARG A 504 21.31 -25.67 25.27
C ARG A 504 20.46 -26.50 24.31
N VAL A 505 19.27 -26.00 24.03
CA VAL A 505 18.31 -26.57 23.08
C VAL A 505 17.73 -25.46 22.20
N GLU A 506 17.15 -25.86 21.10
CA GLU A 506 16.36 -24.98 20.23
C GLU A 506 14.86 -25.18 20.54
N VAL A 507 14.12 -24.10 20.68
CA VAL A 507 12.68 -24.12 20.81
C VAL A 507 12.01 -23.46 19.63
N ARG A 508 10.95 -24.06 19.10
CA ARG A 508 10.08 -23.52 18.06
C ARG A 508 8.71 -23.28 18.63
N TYR A 509 8.08 -22.17 18.29
CA TYR A 509 6.79 -21.79 18.83
C TYR A 509 6.05 -20.83 17.93
N ASP A 510 4.71 -20.85 17.98
CA ASP A 510 3.87 -19.81 17.38
C ASP A 510 3.89 -18.56 18.28
N THR A 511 4.28 -17.41 17.71
CA THR A 511 4.34 -16.16 18.46
C THR A 511 2.99 -15.61 18.88
N ARG A 512 1.90 -16.06 18.25
CA ARG A 512 0.51 -15.72 18.61
C ARG A 512 -0.01 -16.56 19.79
N ASP A 513 0.63 -17.73 20.04
CA ASP A 513 0.29 -18.60 21.14
C ASP A 513 1.54 -19.20 21.78
N ILE A 514 2.09 -18.49 22.74
CA ILE A 514 3.30 -18.93 23.42
C ILE A 514 3.02 -19.80 24.66
N ARG A 515 1.87 -20.47 24.73
CA ARG A 515 1.61 -21.44 25.81
C ARG A 515 2.41 -22.71 25.65
N PHE A 516 2.71 -23.10 24.40
CA PHE A 516 3.40 -24.33 24.05
C PHE A 516 4.67 -24.02 23.27
N LEU A 517 5.73 -24.79 23.53
CA LEU A 517 6.96 -24.74 22.74
C LEU A 517 7.30 -26.16 22.33
N GLU A 518 7.79 -26.33 21.12
CA GLU A 518 8.40 -27.56 20.62
C GLU A 518 9.90 -27.50 20.85
N VAL A 519 10.45 -28.52 21.48
CA VAL A 519 11.88 -28.56 21.86
C VAL A 519 12.64 -29.47 20.90
N TYR A 520 13.79 -28.97 20.43
CA TYR A 520 14.69 -29.68 19.52
C TYR A 520 16.11 -29.61 20.08
N THR A 521 16.89 -30.63 19.78
CA THR A 521 18.35 -30.57 19.98
C THR A 521 18.95 -29.51 19.04
N LEU A 522 20.19 -29.09 19.32
CA LEU A 522 20.90 -28.19 18.38
C LEU A 522 21.20 -28.87 17.03
N ALA A 523 21.16 -30.19 16.96
CA ALA A 523 21.28 -30.99 15.74
C ALA A 523 19.93 -31.14 14.98
N GLY A 524 18.83 -30.53 15.49
CA GLY A 524 17.51 -30.57 14.84
C GLY A 524 16.61 -31.75 15.21
N THR A 525 17.02 -32.63 16.11
CA THR A 525 16.19 -33.76 16.56
C THR A 525 15.07 -33.27 17.46
N TYR A 526 13.82 -33.62 17.16
CA TYR A 526 12.66 -33.32 17.98
C TYR A 526 12.69 -34.08 19.31
N LEU A 527 12.44 -33.37 20.42
CA LEU A 527 12.46 -33.93 21.77
C LEU A 527 11.06 -34.07 22.36
N GLY A 528 10.15 -33.17 22.02
CA GLY A 528 8.79 -33.14 22.52
C GLY A 528 8.31 -31.72 22.89
N PRO A 529 7.02 -31.60 23.25
CA PRO A 529 6.43 -30.33 23.64
C PRO A 529 6.69 -30.01 25.10
N VAL A 530 6.73 -28.71 25.40
CA VAL A 530 6.69 -28.16 26.76
C VAL A 530 5.63 -27.09 26.88
N GLU A 531 5.04 -26.97 28.08
CA GLU A 531 3.93 -26.05 28.35
C GLU A 531 4.31 -25.05 29.42
N VAL A 532 3.80 -23.81 29.27
CA VAL A 532 3.96 -22.74 30.26
C VAL A 532 3.32 -23.11 31.60
N GLN A 533 3.94 -22.71 32.69
CA GLN A 533 3.44 -23.00 34.04
C GLN A 533 2.54 -21.88 34.58
N GLY A 534 1.66 -22.24 35.54
CA GLY A 534 0.78 -21.30 36.25
C GLY A 534 -0.42 -20.86 35.43
N THR A 535 -0.96 -19.69 35.78
CA THR A 535 -2.17 -19.10 35.20
C THR A 535 -2.08 -18.81 33.72
N TRP A 536 -0.87 -18.69 33.19
CA TRP A 536 -0.60 -18.48 31.77
C TRP A 536 -1.08 -19.61 30.85
N ARG A 537 -1.38 -20.78 31.39
CA ARG A 537 -1.98 -21.90 30.64
C ARG A 537 -3.44 -21.64 30.25
N ALA A 538 -4.13 -20.76 30.98
CA ALA A 538 -5.58 -20.67 30.95
C ALA A 538 -6.16 -20.15 29.63
N PHE A 539 -5.44 -19.29 28.90
CA PHE A 539 -5.92 -18.75 27.64
C PHE A 539 -4.77 -18.46 26.67
N LYS A 540 -5.11 -18.40 25.38
CA LYS A 540 -4.19 -18.07 24.30
C LYS A 540 -3.70 -16.63 24.44
N HIS A 541 -2.41 -16.43 24.34
CA HIS A 541 -1.78 -15.11 24.38
C HIS A 541 -0.44 -15.09 23.65
N ASP A 542 -0.10 -13.89 23.14
CA ASP A 542 1.15 -13.66 22.41
C ASP A 542 2.30 -13.25 23.34
N ALA A 543 3.51 -13.26 22.78
CA ALA A 543 4.72 -12.86 23.48
C ALA A 543 4.70 -11.40 23.95
N ARG A 544 4.03 -10.52 23.18
CA ARG A 544 3.91 -9.10 23.46
C ARG A 544 3.03 -8.83 24.69
N PHE A 545 1.85 -9.45 24.70
CA PHE A 545 0.95 -9.35 25.85
C PHE A 545 1.64 -9.79 27.13
N ARG A 546 2.29 -10.98 27.12
CA ARG A 546 3.01 -11.48 28.29
C ARG A 546 4.12 -10.53 28.75
N ALA A 547 4.92 -10.04 27.79
CA ALA A 547 6.01 -9.10 28.11
C ALA A 547 5.48 -7.78 28.69
N GLN A 548 4.32 -7.30 28.24
CA GLN A 548 3.68 -6.10 28.76
C GLN A 548 3.21 -6.33 30.21
N VAL A 549 2.44 -7.37 30.45
CA VAL A 549 1.96 -7.73 31.80
C VAL A 549 3.11 -7.90 32.78
N CYS A 550 4.16 -8.61 32.38
CA CYS A 550 5.32 -8.83 33.26
C CYS A 550 6.10 -7.53 33.53
N ARG A 551 6.21 -6.61 32.57
CA ARG A 551 6.83 -5.29 32.78
C ARG A 551 6.03 -4.41 33.72
N GLU A 552 4.71 -4.35 33.57
CA GLU A 552 3.85 -3.57 34.44
C GLU A 552 3.85 -4.15 35.88
N ALA A 553 3.87 -5.48 36.00
CA ALA A 553 4.01 -6.14 37.29
C ALA A 553 5.34 -5.84 37.98
N ALA A 554 6.42 -5.75 37.22
CA ALA A 554 7.75 -5.38 37.75
C ALA A 554 7.83 -3.93 38.23
N GLN A 555 7.09 -3.02 37.59
CA GLN A 555 7.00 -1.61 37.97
C GLN A 555 6.05 -1.36 39.15
N SER A 556 5.13 -2.25 39.40
CA SER A 556 4.18 -2.12 40.50
C SER A 556 4.84 -2.42 41.84
N LYS A 557 4.69 -1.50 42.79
CA LYS A 557 5.13 -1.69 44.21
C LYS A 557 4.37 -2.81 44.94
N ARG A 558 3.21 -3.21 44.43
CA ARG A 558 2.37 -4.29 45.00
C ARG A 558 2.81 -5.63 44.42
N ARG A 559 3.57 -6.41 45.15
CA ARG A 559 4.07 -7.73 44.75
C ARG A 559 3.11 -8.91 44.99
N ALA A 560 1.99 -8.69 45.66
CA ALA A 560 1.01 -9.75 46.00
C ALA A 560 0.05 -10.03 44.82
N GLY A 561 -0.19 -11.31 44.57
CA GLY A 561 -1.18 -11.81 43.59
C GLY A 561 -0.62 -12.10 42.19
N ASP A 562 -1.44 -12.76 41.38
CA ASP A 562 -1.10 -13.12 40.00
C ASP A 562 -1.02 -11.89 39.07
N PRO A 563 0.09 -11.64 38.40
CA PRO A 563 0.27 -10.47 37.54
C PRO A 563 -0.76 -10.35 36.42
N MET A 564 -1.17 -11.48 35.85
CA MET A 564 -2.12 -11.52 34.75
C MET A 564 -3.54 -11.14 35.22
N ASN A 565 -4.01 -11.73 36.31
CA ASN A 565 -5.33 -11.42 36.88
C ASN A 565 -5.42 -9.94 37.29
N ARG A 566 -4.33 -9.39 37.81
CA ARG A 566 -4.23 -7.98 38.14
C ARG A 566 -4.36 -7.09 36.92
N TYR A 567 -3.60 -7.41 35.86
CA TYR A 567 -3.63 -6.65 34.62
C TYR A 567 -5.02 -6.69 33.98
N LEU A 568 -5.67 -7.86 33.94
CA LEU A 568 -7.03 -8.00 33.40
C LEU A 568 -8.07 -7.24 34.23
N ASN A 569 -7.93 -7.28 35.56
CA ASN A 569 -8.82 -6.49 36.44
C ASN A 569 -8.63 -4.97 36.21
N GLN A 570 -7.38 -4.50 36.10
CA GLN A 570 -7.10 -3.10 35.79
C GLN A 570 -7.65 -2.69 34.42
N LEU A 571 -7.59 -3.58 33.42
CA LEU A 571 -8.18 -3.34 32.12
C LEU A 571 -9.71 -3.22 32.18
N LEU A 572 -10.38 -3.96 33.07
CA LEU A 572 -11.81 -3.96 33.19
C LEU A 572 -12.33 -2.83 34.11
N GLU A 573 -11.59 -2.50 35.18
CA GLU A 573 -12.01 -1.55 36.22
C GLU A 573 -11.69 -0.09 35.92
N ALA A 574 -10.70 0.18 35.05
CA ALA A 574 -10.30 1.56 34.78
C ALA A 574 -11.19 2.24 33.73
N PRO A 575 -11.28 3.58 33.75
CA PRO A 575 -12.11 4.32 32.81
C PRO A 575 -11.74 3.97 31.35
N ALA A 576 -12.75 3.74 30.54
CA ALA A 576 -12.66 3.33 29.18
C ALA A 576 -12.04 4.42 28.29
N THR A 577 -10.75 4.30 28.01
CA THR A 577 -10.09 5.14 27.01
C THR A 577 -10.13 4.45 25.63
N PRO A 578 -10.17 5.21 24.52
CA PRO A 578 -10.19 4.63 23.18
C PRO A 578 -9.02 3.67 22.89
N ALA A 579 -7.83 3.93 23.42
CA ALA A 579 -6.68 3.05 23.30
C ALA A 579 -6.88 1.72 24.06
N ARG A 580 -7.50 1.79 25.22
CA ARG A 580 -7.80 0.62 26.06
C ARG A 580 -8.89 -0.25 25.46
N ALA A 581 -9.92 0.35 24.87
CA ALA A 581 -10.95 -0.36 24.13
C ALA A 581 -10.34 -1.13 22.93
N LEU A 582 -9.37 -0.53 22.24
CA LEU A 582 -8.66 -1.19 21.13
C LEU A 582 -7.85 -2.39 21.62
N GLU A 583 -7.19 -2.27 22.76
CA GLU A 583 -6.45 -3.39 23.38
C GLU A 583 -7.38 -4.53 23.82
N LEU A 584 -8.53 -4.21 24.41
CA LEU A 584 -9.56 -5.20 24.74
C LEU A 584 -10.06 -5.93 23.49
N HIS A 585 -10.30 -5.21 22.39
CA HIS A 585 -10.69 -5.82 21.13
C HIS A 585 -9.60 -6.78 20.60
N ARG A 586 -8.33 -6.36 20.63
CA ARG A 586 -7.20 -7.22 20.24
C ARG A 586 -7.10 -8.50 21.09
N LEU A 587 -7.28 -8.38 22.39
CA LEU A 587 -7.29 -9.54 23.29
C LEU A 587 -8.46 -10.47 23.02
N ARG A 588 -9.63 -9.92 22.72
CA ARG A 588 -10.79 -10.71 22.29
C ARG A 588 -10.46 -11.53 21.05
N GLU A 589 -9.90 -10.93 20.02
CA GLU A 589 -9.51 -11.61 18.80
C GLU A 589 -8.49 -12.73 19.05
N LEU A 590 -7.50 -12.50 19.89
CA LEU A 590 -6.53 -13.53 20.29
C LEU A 590 -7.20 -14.72 20.98
N VAL A 591 -8.20 -14.49 21.80
CA VAL A 591 -8.90 -15.55 22.56
C VAL A 591 -9.92 -16.29 21.70
N SER A 592 -10.60 -15.59 20.77
CA SER A 592 -11.65 -16.17 19.91
C SER A 592 -11.10 -17.03 18.78
N THR A 593 -9.89 -16.76 18.30
CA THR A 593 -9.22 -17.62 17.34
C THR A 593 -8.86 -18.94 18.03
N SER A 594 -9.57 -19.98 17.66
CA SER A 594 -9.62 -21.39 18.12
C SER A 594 -8.50 -21.90 19.03
N GLY A 595 -8.89 -22.78 19.95
CA GLY A 595 -8.00 -23.43 20.92
C GLY A 595 -6.80 -24.16 20.31
N PRO A 596 -5.89 -24.65 21.17
CA PRO A 596 -4.67 -25.29 20.73
C PRO A 596 -5.02 -26.53 19.92
N GLN A 597 -4.67 -26.52 18.63
CA GLN A 597 -4.47 -27.78 17.94
C GLN A 597 -3.07 -28.27 18.34
N PRO A 598 -2.96 -29.42 19.00
CA PRO A 598 -1.68 -30.11 19.08
C PRO A 598 -1.25 -30.35 17.64
N SER A 599 -0.02 -29.96 17.30
CA SER A 599 0.59 -30.28 16.03
C SER A 599 0.39 -31.78 15.76
N LYS A 600 -0.35 -32.11 14.71
CA LYS A 600 -0.52 -33.45 14.22
C LYS A 600 0.79 -33.91 13.56
N HIS A 601 1.82 -34.14 14.35
CA HIS A 601 2.85 -35.08 13.98
C HIS A 601 2.36 -36.47 14.38
N THR A 602 1.63 -37.09 13.49
CA THR A 602 1.33 -38.51 13.55
C THR A 602 2.66 -39.24 13.49
N ILE A 603 3.19 -39.58 14.64
CA ILE A 603 4.20 -40.61 14.74
C ILE A 603 3.41 -41.90 14.96
N ASP A 604 3.38 -42.75 13.93
CA ASP A 604 3.13 -44.18 14.11
C ASP A 604 4.14 -44.73 15.12
N SER A 605 3.69 -44.98 16.32
CA SER A 605 4.38 -45.83 17.26
C SER A 605 3.34 -46.56 18.08
N ASN A 606 3.10 -47.80 17.69
CA ASN A 606 2.58 -48.86 18.55
C ASN A 606 3.37 -48.89 19.86
N ALA A 607 2.77 -48.51 20.97
CA ALA A 607 3.06 -49.04 22.30
C ALA A 607 1.94 -48.62 23.24
N ALA A 608 1.12 -49.58 23.56
CA ALA A 608 0.10 -49.51 24.59
C ALA A 608 0.71 -49.43 25.99
N ALA A 609 0.12 -48.60 26.87
CA ALA A 609 -0.05 -48.92 28.28
C ALA A 609 -1.09 -47.99 28.93
N PRO A 610 -1.89 -48.45 29.88
CA PRO A 610 -3.17 -47.82 30.23
C PRO A 610 -3.08 -46.91 31.44
N GLY A 611 -3.99 -45.95 31.44
CA GLY A 611 -4.77 -45.48 32.56
C GLY A 611 -4.10 -44.68 33.66
N THR A 612 -4.58 -43.53 33.82
CA THR A 612 -5.23 -43.09 35.06
C THR A 612 -5.86 -41.70 34.81
N MET A 613 -7.17 -41.65 34.88
CA MET A 613 -7.91 -40.38 34.84
C MET A 613 -7.55 -39.56 36.07
N ALA A 614 -6.92 -38.41 35.86
CA ALA A 614 -6.75 -37.42 36.90
C ALA A 614 -8.01 -36.55 36.96
N LYS A 615 -8.57 -36.41 38.15
CA LYS A 615 -9.68 -35.54 38.48
C LYS A 615 -9.37 -34.07 38.14
N PRO A 616 -10.33 -33.27 37.70
CA PRO A 616 -10.10 -31.85 37.42
C PRO A 616 -9.91 -31.09 38.73
N ASP A 617 -8.87 -30.27 38.75
CA ASP A 617 -8.49 -29.40 39.88
C ASP A 617 -9.45 -28.19 39.93
N PRO A 618 -10.07 -27.89 41.11
CA PRO A 618 -11.12 -26.88 41.21
C PRO A 618 -10.64 -25.44 41.41
N GLY A 619 -9.51 -25.05 40.84
CA GLY A 619 -8.94 -23.76 41.15
C GLY A 619 -8.45 -22.92 40.00
N THR A 620 -9.29 -22.47 39.04
CA THR A 620 -8.84 -21.56 38.00
C THR A 620 -9.74 -20.34 37.84
N PRO A 621 -9.52 -19.26 38.63
CA PRO A 621 -10.35 -18.05 38.54
C PRO A 621 -10.22 -17.29 37.22
N ALA A 622 -9.13 -17.42 36.50
CA ALA A 622 -8.90 -16.67 35.27
C ALA A 622 -9.76 -17.14 34.07
N ARG A 623 -10.06 -18.42 33.96
CA ARG A 623 -10.92 -18.95 32.88
C ARG A 623 -12.36 -18.44 33.02
N HIS A 624 -12.84 -18.25 34.22
CA HIS A 624 -14.17 -17.72 34.50
C HIS A 624 -14.33 -16.25 34.09
N LYS A 625 -13.32 -15.39 34.27
CA LYS A 625 -13.48 -13.95 34.02
C LYS A 625 -13.52 -13.59 32.53
N LEU A 626 -12.78 -14.29 31.66
CA LEU A 626 -12.85 -14.06 30.21
C LEU A 626 -13.98 -14.84 29.53
N GLN A 627 -14.36 -16.04 30.06
CA GLN A 627 -15.56 -16.74 29.60
C GLN A 627 -16.86 -16.00 29.98
N ARG A 628 -16.79 -15.12 30.96
CA ARG A 628 -17.91 -14.27 31.40
C ARG A 628 -18.22 -13.13 30.43
N LEU A 629 -17.33 -12.81 29.50
CA LEU A 629 -17.61 -11.96 28.36
C LEU A 629 -18.24 -12.81 27.23
N ARG A 630 -19.48 -13.25 27.41
CA ARG A 630 -20.23 -13.92 26.35
C ARG A 630 -20.66 -12.88 25.31
N TRP A 631 -20.11 -13.01 24.14
CA TRP A 631 -20.47 -12.21 22.97
C TRP A 631 -21.67 -12.83 22.30
N ARG A 632 -22.85 -12.23 22.46
CA ARG A 632 -24.01 -12.54 21.62
C ARG A 632 -24.12 -11.44 20.55
N PRO A 633 -24.37 -11.79 19.28
CA PRO A 633 -24.84 -10.80 18.33
C PRO A 633 -26.11 -10.14 18.89
N LEU A 634 -26.21 -8.83 18.76
CA LEU A 634 -27.44 -8.12 19.11
C LEU A 634 -28.54 -8.57 18.15
N GLU A 635 -29.44 -9.42 18.60
CA GLU A 635 -30.76 -9.56 17.96
C GLU A 635 -31.49 -8.23 18.07
N ARG A 636 -32.00 -7.73 16.95
CA ARG A 636 -32.80 -6.50 16.94
C ARG A 636 -34.02 -6.71 17.82
N PRO A 637 -34.46 -5.71 18.62
CA PRO A 637 -35.80 -5.72 19.14
C PRO A 637 -36.82 -5.73 17.98
N PRO A 638 -37.92 -6.44 18.12
CA PRO A 638 -38.98 -6.48 17.09
C PRO A 638 -39.45 -5.06 16.77
N PRO A 639 -39.83 -4.79 15.51
CA PRO A 639 -40.34 -3.49 15.14
C PRO A 639 -41.57 -3.15 16.02
N THR A 640 -41.53 -2.03 16.73
CA THR A 640 -42.70 -1.49 17.39
C THR A 640 -43.68 -1.04 16.31
N ASP A 641 -44.80 -1.71 16.19
CA ASP A 641 -45.97 -1.29 15.41
C ASP A 641 -46.37 0.13 15.85
N ARG A 642 -46.06 1.09 14.97
CA ARG A 642 -46.68 2.40 15.01
C ARG A 642 -47.88 2.38 14.03
N SER A 643 -48.94 1.75 14.46
CA SER A 643 -50.30 1.94 13.87
C SER A 643 -51.28 2.01 15.04
N ALA A 644 -51.49 3.19 15.55
CA ALA A 644 -52.77 3.65 16.13
C ALA A 644 -52.55 5.04 16.76
N SER A 645 -53.13 6.00 16.17
CA SER A 645 -53.70 7.31 16.48
C SER A 645 -52.97 8.49 15.87
#